data_05cb978809d4479628a12076fe261af6
#
_entry.id   05cb978809d4479628a12076fe261af6
#
_cell.length_a   1.000
_cell.length_b   1.000
_cell.length_c   1.000
_cell.angle_alpha   90.00
_cell.angle_beta   90.00
_cell.angle_gamma   90.00
#
_symmetry.space_group_name_H-M   'P 1'
#
loop_
_entity.id
_entity.type
_entity.pdbx_description
1 polymer ?
#
loop_
_entity_poly.entity_id
_entity_poly.type
_entity_poly.pdbx_seq_one_letter_code
_entity_poly.pdbx_strand_id
1 'polypeptide(L)'
;MKFTLSWLKDHLDTSATLDEISEALTDLGLEVEEIANPLAKISAFTLAKILEAEKHPDADKLRVCKVETLEGVKQIVCGAPNARAGITVVLARPGDYVPGIDVTLGVGKIRGVESQGMMCSERELLLSDEHNGIIELASGTVGERFVDWLADNRPALADPMIEIKITPNRPDALGVRGVARDLAARGLGVLKPMAVEAVPGGFPSPIGVKIADDLKAKGCPHFAGRVIRGVKNGASPDWLQARLKAIGLRPINALVDVTNYFTYDLNRPLHVFDAAKVKGDLRIHAATGGETLLALDGKTYTLAAGMMAISDDTQVESLAGIMGGEASGCTEATVDVFLESAWWDPITVASTGRALKINSDARYRFERGIDPQFTLPGLELATQMILDLCGGEASSVVQDGAPKDVARAYRLDPARLVSLVGMNIPEATQRATLMALGFTLNGDMATPPTWRPDVLGEADLVEEVARIASLTKLQGKPLTRAVAGVPRPILTPLQIKERAARRTLAALGYNECVTYSFIDGADAALFGGGADAVRIENPISSEMTHLRPDLLPGLLRAAARNQARGFMDLGLFEVGPVFSGGEPGEQALMATALLVGANAARDPFASRRPVDVFDVKADAEAVLAALGAPARTQVSRKVAAWFHPGRSGVIGLGPNMLATFGEIHPKVLAQMGVKGPAMALTIAVANVPDPKVKTPTRPALGLSDLQAVERDFAFVVDARVE
;
A
#
# COMPACT_ATOMS: atom_id res chain seq x y z
N MET A 1 3.18 -9.91 1.11
CA MET A 1 3.96 -11.16 1.33
C MET A 1 4.53 -11.63 0.01
N LYS A 2 5.86 -11.86 -0.02
CA LYS A 2 6.57 -12.27 -1.25
C LYS A 2 7.12 -13.68 -1.07
N PHE A 3 7.08 -14.47 -2.12
CA PHE A 3 7.67 -15.81 -2.18
C PHE A 3 7.86 -16.22 -3.64
N THR A 4 8.72 -17.23 -3.90
CA THR A 4 8.89 -17.76 -5.25
C THR A 4 8.06 -19.01 -5.50
N LEU A 5 7.81 -19.32 -6.76
CA LEU A 5 7.04 -20.51 -7.14
C LEU A 5 7.73 -21.80 -6.67
N SER A 6 9.05 -21.89 -6.79
CA SER A 6 9.77 -23.06 -6.30
C SER A 6 9.70 -23.20 -4.77
N TRP A 7 9.75 -22.07 -4.05
CA TRP A 7 9.61 -22.06 -2.61
C TRP A 7 8.22 -22.55 -2.17
N LEU A 8 7.15 -22.12 -2.86
CA LEU A 8 5.80 -22.63 -2.65
C LEU A 8 5.75 -24.17 -2.87
N LYS A 9 6.41 -24.65 -3.92
CA LYS A 9 6.46 -26.08 -4.26
C LYS A 9 7.27 -26.93 -3.28
N ASP A 10 8.07 -26.35 -2.41
CA ASP A 10 8.67 -27.10 -1.29
C ASP A 10 7.59 -27.58 -0.31
N HIS A 11 6.51 -26.84 -0.16
CA HIS A 11 5.39 -27.17 0.74
C HIS A 11 4.19 -27.79 0.03
N LEU A 12 4.04 -27.58 -1.26
CA LEU A 12 2.88 -28.01 -2.05
C LEU A 12 3.33 -28.92 -3.20
N ASP A 13 2.88 -30.17 -3.18
CA ASP A 13 3.00 -31.04 -4.34
C ASP A 13 1.90 -30.72 -5.33
N THR A 14 2.28 -30.05 -6.45
CA THR A 14 1.32 -29.51 -7.42
C THR A 14 1.88 -29.53 -8.83
N SER A 15 1.00 -29.86 -9.79
CA SER A 15 1.22 -29.67 -11.23
C SER A 15 0.59 -28.38 -11.78
N ALA A 16 -0.04 -27.57 -10.92
CA ALA A 16 -0.68 -26.33 -11.35
C ALA A 16 0.35 -25.35 -11.91
N THR A 17 -0.06 -24.65 -12.96
CA THR A 17 0.71 -23.57 -13.60
C THR A 17 0.76 -22.32 -12.74
N LEU A 18 1.66 -21.40 -13.04
CA LEU A 18 1.76 -20.10 -12.38
C LEU A 18 0.44 -19.33 -12.47
N ASP A 19 -0.22 -19.37 -13.63
CA ASP A 19 -1.49 -18.65 -13.86
C ASP A 19 -2.63 -19.24 -13.03
N GLU A 20 -2.75 -20.57 -12.96
CA GLU A 20 -3.75 -21.25 -12.13
C GLU A 20 -3.53 -20.97 -10.63
N ILE A 21 -2.27 -20.95 -10.18
CA ILE A 21 -1.92 -20.59 -8.78
C ILE A 21 -2.28 -19.13 -8.51
N SER A 22 -1.95 -18.21 -9.41
CA SER A 22 -2.23 -16.78 -9.29
C SER A 22 -3.73 -16.48 -9.20
N GLU A 23 -4.53 -17.10 -10.08
CA GLU A 23 -5.99 -16.99 -10.07
C GLU A 23 -6.58 -17.54 -8.76
N ALA A 24 -6.11 -18.71 -8.33
CA ALA A 24 -6.58 -19.32 -7.10
C ALA A 24 -6.21 -18.50 -5.85
N LEU A 25 -5.02 -17.92 -5.77
CA LEU A 25 -4.62 -17.06 -4.66
C LEU A 25 -5.58 -15.87 -4.51
N THR A 26 -5.86 -15.17 -5.61
CA THR A 26 -6.79 -14.04 -5.61
C THR A 26 -8.21 -14.48 -5.22
N ASP A 27 -8.68 -15.60 -5.75
CA ASP A 27 -10.01 -16.16 -5.43
C ASP A 27 -10.13 -16.62 -3.96
N LEU A 28 -9.03 -17.00 -3.35
CA LEU A 28 -8.93 -17.36 -1.91
C LEU A 28 -8.88 -16.16 -0.97
N GLY A 29 -8.83 -14.93 -1.50
CA GLY A 29 -8.66 -13.70 -0.72
C GLY A 29 -7.19 -13.36 -0.40
N LEU A 30 -6.25 -14.02 -1.06
CA LEU A 30 -4.83 -13.72 -1.05
C LEU A 30 -4.47 -12.98 -2.34
N GLU A 31 -4.94 -11.73 -2.46
CA GLU A 31 -4.86 -10.92 -3.68
C GLU A 31 -3.44 -10.81 -4.22
N VAL A 32 -3.23 -11.25 -5.47
CA VAL A 32 -1.92 -11.11 -6.14
C VAL A 32 -1.76 -9.67 -6.59
N GLU A 33 -0.74 -8.99 -6.07
CA GLU A 33 -0.40 -7.61 -6.42
C GLU A 33 0.63 -7.55 -7.55
N GLU A 34 1.59 -8.50 -7.56
CA GLU A 34 2.63 -8.54 -8.58
C GLU A 34 3.11 -9.98 -8.84
N ILE A 35 3.43 -10.27 -10.09
CA ILE A 35 4.20 -11.44 -10.48
C ILE A 35 5.44 -10.96 -11.23
N ALA A 36 6.60 -11.05 -10.58
CA ALA A 36 7.87 -10.80 -11.23
C ALA A 36 8.39 -12.10 -11.84
N ASN A 37 8.16 -12.26 -13.15
CA ASN A 37 8.69 -13.39 -13.88
C ASN A 37 9.97 -12.98 -14.64
N PRO A 38 11.19 -13.40 -14.17
CA PRO A 38 12.43 -13.01 -14.79
C PRO A 38 12.54 -13.45 -16.25
N LEU A 39 11.86 -14.56 -16.60
CA LEU A 39 11.91 -15.13 -17.94
C LEU A 39 11.06 -14.37 -18.97
N ALA A 40 10.05 -13.62 -18.53
CA ALA A 40 9.09 -12.97 -19.43
C ALA A 40 9.77 -11.99 -20.39
N LYS A 41 10.74 -11.21 -19.91
CA LYS A 41 11.45 -10.18 -20.68
C LYS A 41 12.57 -10.73 -21.57
N ILE A 42 12.98 -11.97 -21.33
CA ILE A 42 14.10 -12.60 -22.05
C ILE A 42 13.68 -13.84 -22.85
N SER A 43 12.39 -14.04 -23.03
CA SER A 43 11.84 -15.21 -23.74
C SER A 43 12.17 -15.28 -25.22
N ALA A 44 12.59 -14.16 -25.83
CA ALA A 44 12.94 -14.08 -27.25
C ALA A 44 14.38 -14.54 -27.54
N PHE A 45 15.26 -14.55 -26.53
CA PHE A 45 16.68 -14.85 -26.72
C PHE A 45 16.92 -16.35 -26.95
N THR A 46 17.93 -16.62 -27.80
CA THR A 46 18.29 -17.99 -28.18
C THR A 46 19.78 -18.24 -27.99
N LEU A 47 20.16 -19.50 -27.92
CA LEU A 47 21.57 -19.89 -27.88
C LEU A 47 22.18 -19.85 -29.28
N ALA A 48 23.42 -19.42 -29.36
CA ALA A 48 24.21 -19.34 -30.59
C ALA A 48 25.67 -19.75 -30.31
N LYS A 49 26.40 -20.11 -31.35
CA LYS A 49 27.81 -20.53 -31.23
C LYS A 49 28.74 -19.65 -32.03
N ILE A 50 29.81 -19.16 -31.42
CA ILE A 50 30.83 -18.41 -32.12
C ILE A 50 31.71 -19.39 -32.90
N LEU A 51 31.70 -19.31 -34.24
CA LEU A 51 32.55 -20.11 -35.12
C LEU A 51 33.91 -19.49 -35.29
N GLU A 52 33.96 -18.17 -35.51
CA GLU A 52 35.19 -17.40 -35.73
C GLU A 52 35.10 -16.06 -35.01
N ALA A 53 36.22 -15.53 -34.51
CA ALA A 53 36.30 -14.23 -33.83
C ALA A 53 37.60 -13.53 -34.24
N GLU A 54 37.53 -12.64 -35.22
CA GLU A 54 38.68 -11.90 -35.76
C GLU A 54 38.75 -10.49 -35.17
N LYS A 55 39.92 -9.84 -35.20
CA LYS A 55 40.04 -8.42 -34.79
C LYS A 55 39.28 -7.53 -35.76
N HIS A 56 38.63 -6.52 -35.21
CA HIS A 56 37.96 -5.51 -36.04
C HIS A 56 39.01 -4.65 -36.78
N PRO A 57 38.83 -4.36 -38.08
CA PRO A 57 39.79 -3.63 -38.87
C PRO A 57 40.15 -2.23 -38.31
N ASP A 58 39.17 -1.52 -37.75
CA ASP A 58 39.30 -0.13 -37.32
C ASP A 58 39.13 0.07 -35.80
N ALA A 59 39.19 -1.02 -34.96
CA ALA A 59 39.02 -0.90 -33.53
C ALA A 59 39.67 -2.03 -32.73
N ASP A 60 40.76 -1.77 -32.01
CA ASP A 60 41.55 -2.76 -31.26
C ASP A 60 40.78 -3.51 -30.19
N LYS A 61 39.74 -2.94 -29.63
CA LYS A 61 38.91 -3.53 -28.55
C LYS A 61 37.68 -4.31 -29.06
N LEU A 62 37.43 -4.29 -30.39
CA LEU A 62 36.30 -4.99 -30.99
C LEU A 62 36.75 -6.24 -31.75
N ARG A 63 35.84 -7.19 -31.83
CA ARG A 63 35.94 -8.40 -32.65
C ARG A 63 34.77 -8.48 -33.62
N VAL A 64 35.07 -8.97 -34.83
CA VAL A 64 34.04 -9.36 -35.81
C VAL A 64 33.88 -10.87 -35.69
N CYS A 65 32.72 -11.31 -35.27
CA CYS A 65 32.45 -12.71 -34.99
C CYS A 65 31.52 -13.28 -36.08
N LYS A 66 31.81 -14.50 -36.55
CA LYS A 66 30.85 -15.34 -37.28
C LYS A 66 30.15 -16.24 -36.27
N VAL A 67 28.84 -16.07 -36.14
CA VAL A 67 28.05 -16.71 -35.13
C VAL A 67 26.99 -17.59 -35.80
N GLU A 68 27.03 -18.88 -35.49
CA GLU A 68 26.00 -19.85 -35.90
C GLU A 68 24.75 -19.64 -35.11
N THR A 69 23.66 -19.43 -35.81
CA THR A 69 22.29 -19.18 -35.24
C THR A 69 21.29 -20.11 -35.89
N LEU A 70 20.06 -20.16 -35.38
CA LEU A 70 18.96 -20.92 -36.00
C LEU A 70 18.70 -20.50 -37.44
N GLU A 71 19.00 -19.23 -37.79
CA GLU A 71 18.78 -18.66 -39.13
C GLU A 71 20.04 -18.72 -40.03
N GLY A 72 21.02 -19.51 -39.67
CA GLY A 72 22.31 -19.59 -40.35
C GLY A 72 23.39 -18.73 -39.70
N VAL A 73 24.54 -18.60 -40.39
CA VAL A 73 25.67 -17.84 -39.85
C VAL A 73 25.45 -16.35 -40.02
N LYS A 74 25.58 -15.60 -38.91
CA LYS A 74 25.43 -14.14 -38.87
C LYS A 74 26.77 -13.48 -38.49
N GLN A 75 27.02 -12.29 -39.02
CA GLN A 75 28.14 -11.46 -38.61
C GLN A 75 27.71 -10.55 -37.45
N ILE A 76 28.47 -10.61 -36.35
CA ILE A 76 28.16 -9.81 -35.14
C ILE A 76 29.48 -9.17 -34.66
N VAL A 77 29.43 -7.87 -34.42
CA VAL A 77 30.53 -7.12 -33.82
C VAL A 77 30.37 -7.11 -32.29
N CYS A 78 31.43 -7.57 -31.60
CA CYS A 78 31.41 -7.73 -30.13
C CYS A 78 32.58 -7.02 -29.48
N GLY A 79 32.32 -6.30 -28.39
CA GLY A 79 33.33 -5.64 -27.56
C GLY A 79 33.75 -6.42 -26.31
N ALA A 80 33.14 -7.58 -26.08
CA ALA A 80 33.45 -8.37 -24.88
C ALA A 80 34.82 -9.03 -24.92
N PRO A 81 35.60 -8.98 -23.84
CA PRO A 81 36.96 -9.52 -23.79
C PRO A 81 37.02 -11.05 -23.95
N ASN A 82 35.94 -11.74 -23.57
CA ASN A 82 35.82 -13.20 -23.63
C ASN A 82 35.31 -13.73 -24.99
N ALA A 83 34.97 -12.86 -25.95
CA ALA A 83 34.49 -13.29 -27.26
C ALA A 83 35.61 -14.06 -28.02
N ARG A 84 35.39 -15.37 -28.27
CA ARG A 84 36.30 -16.26 -28.95
C ARG A 84 35.57 -17.40 -29.66
N ALA A 85 36.21 -18.00 -30.64
CA ALA A 85 35.66 -19.17 -31.34
C ALA A 85 35.44 -20.36 -30.39
N GLY A 86 34.38 -21.11 -30.63
CA GLY A 86 34.04 -22.36 -29.95
C GLY A 86 33.11 -22.24 -28.77
N ILE A 87 32.84 -21.03 -28.24
CA ILE A 87 31.92 -20.83 -27.09
C ILE A 87 30.46 -20.72 -27.53
N THR A 88 29.57 -21.24 -26.67
CA THR A 88 28.11 -21.05 -26.77
C THR A 88 27.74 -19.81 -25.99
N VAL A 89 26.92 -18.95 -26.58
CA VAL A 89 26.54 -17.62 -26.09
C VAL A 89 25.03 -17.37 -26.17
N VAL A 90 24.53 -16.33 -25.51
CA VAL A 90 23.16 -15.88 -25.62
C VAL A 90 23.08 -14.77 -26.66
N LEU A 91 22.18 -14.95 -27.63
CA LEU A 91 21.99 -14.08 -28.79
C LEU A 91 20.67 -13.30 -28.68
N ALA A 92 20.76 -11.98 -28.85
CA ALA A 92 19.67 -11.10 -29.20
C ALA A 92 19.70 -10.84 -30.71
N ARG A 93 18.58 -11.05 -31.37
CA ARG A 93 18.41 -10.86 -32.82
C ARG A 93 17.88 -9.45 -33.14
N PRO A 94 18.02 -8.96 -34.37
CA PRO A 94 17.30 -7.77 -34.79
C PRO A 94 15.80 -7.92 -34.58
N GLY A 95 15.18 -6.96 -33.86
CA GLY A 95 13.79 -6.98 -33.42
C GLY A 95 13.61 -7.39 -31.95
N ASP A 96 14.56 -8.03 -31.31
CA ASP A 96 14.49 -8.39 -29.90
C ASP A 96 14.73 -7.15 -29.02
N TYR A 97 13.93 -7.00 -27.96
CA TYR A 97 14.09 -5.96 -26.94
C TYR A 97 15.08 -6.43 -25.87
N VAL A 98 16.13 -5.64 -25.59
CA VAL A 98 17.18 -5.94 -24.59
C VAL A 98 16.90 -5.12 -23.33
N PRO A 99 16.40 -5.75 -22.25
CA PRO A 99 15.84 -5.05 -21.10
C PRO A 99 16.86 -4.25 -20.28
N GLY A 100 18.11 -4.70 -20.19
CA GLY A 100 19.13 -4.03 -19.36
C GLY A 100 19.69 -2.73 -19.97
N ILE A 101 19.46 -2.48 -21.26
CA ILE A 101 19.87 -1.26 -21.96
C ILE A 101 18.67 -0.50 -22.56
N ASP A 102 17.44 -0.99 -22.36
CA ASP A 102 16.18 -0.39 -22.83
C ASP A 102 16.18 -0.10 -24.34
N VAL A 103 16.62 -1.07 -25.16
CA VAL A 103 16.77 -0.90 -26.61
C VAL A 103 16.18 -2.11 -27.37
N THR A 104 15.38 -1.83 -28.39
CA THR A 104 15.04 -2.84 -29.40
C THR A 104 16.14 -2.88 -30.47
N LEU A 105 16.76 -4.04 -30.65
CA LEU A 105 17.88 -4.20 -31.56
C LEU A 105 17.46 -4.02 -33.03
N GLY A 106 18.33 -3.34 -33.77
CA GLY A 106 18.29 -3.27 -35.22
C GLY A 106 19.54 -3.86 -35.85
N VAL A 107 19.54 -4.05 -37.17
CA VAL A 107 20.80 -4.27 -37.89
C VAL A 107 21.58 -2.95 -37.89
N GLY A 108 22.77 -2.97 -37.31
CA GLY A 108 23.60 -1.78 -37.12
C GLY A 108 24.93 -1.86 -37.83
N LYS A 109 25.60 -0.71 -38.01
CA LYS A 109 27.00 -0.64 -38.42
C LYS A 109 27.86 -0.11 -37.28
N ILE A 110 28.79 -0.93 -36.81
CA ILE A 110 29.74 -0.56 -35.74
C ILE A 110 31.09 -0.29 -36.38
N ARG A 111 31.51 0.99 -36.41
CA ARG A 111 32.72 1.45 -37.09
C ARG A 111 32.88 0.91 -38.50
N GLY A 112 31.78 1.00 -39.29
CA GLY A 112 31.78 0.58 -40.70
C GLY A 112 31.48 -0.90 -40.95
N VAL A 113 31.55 -1.77 -39.95
CA VAL A 113 31.26 -3.21 -40.06
C VAL A 113 29.81 -3.47 -39.62
N GLU A 114 29.06 -4.23 -40.45
CA GLU A 114 27.66 -4.59 -40.15
C GLU A 114 27.60 -5.61 -39.01
N SER A 115 26.64 -5.37 -38.07
CA SER A 115 26.32 -6.30 -36.99
C SER A 115 24.87 -6.69 -37.06
N GLN A 116 24.58 -7.97 -37.16
CA GLN A 116 23.25 -8.57 -37.35
C GLN A 116 22.72 -9.21 -36.07
N GLY A 117 22.98 -8.58 -34.91
CA GLY A 117 22.56 -9.02 -33.60
C GLY A 117 23.54 -8.59 -32.51
N MET A 118 23.30 -9.04 -31.28
CA MET A 118 24.13 -8.78 -30.13
C MET A 118 24.25 -10.04 -29.27
N MET A 119 25.48 -10.34 -28.84
CA MET A 119 25.76 -11.35 -27.81
C MET A 119 25.68 -10.68 -26.46
N CYS A 120 24.84 -11.21 -25.56
CA CYS A 120 24.44 -10.53 -24.33
C CYS A 120 25.30 -10.88 -23.12
N SER A 121 25.50 -9.91 -22.21
CA SER A 121 25.99 -10.09 -20.85
C SER A 121 24.80 -10.34 -19.88
N GLU A 122 25.10 -10.79 -18.66
CA GLU A 122 24.06 -10.97 -17.62
C GLU A 122 23.35 -9.66 -17.28
N ARG A 123 24.06 -8.53 -17.26
CA ARG A 123 23.51 -7.21 -16.98
C ARG A 123 22.49 -6.76 -18.06
N GLU A 124 22.79 -7.02 -19.32
CA GLU A 124 21.90 -6.67 -20.43
C GLU A 124 20.58 -7.45 -20.39
N LEU A 125 20.60 -8.64 -19.79
CA LEU A 125 19.42 -9.48 -19.57
C LEU A 125 18.79 -9.31 -18.19
N LEU A 126 19.28 -8.38 -17.34
CA LEU A 126 18.85 -8.15 -15.96
C LEU A 126 18.96 -9.40 -15.05
N LEU A 127 19.94 -10.30 -15.33
CA LEU A 127 20.17 -11.49 -14.52
C LEU A 127 21.14 -11.22 -13.35
N SER A 128 22.10 -10.31 -13.55
CA SER A 128 23.01 -9.82 -12.51
C SER A 128 23.64 -8.47 -12.93
N ASP A 129 24.49 -7.90 -12.09
CA ASP A 129 25.27 -6.69 -12.43
C ASP A 129 26.54 -6.99 -13.26
N GLU A 130 26.82 -8.28 -13.57
CA GLU A 130 28.02 -8.70 -14.32
C GLU A 130 27.93 -8.23 -15.78
N HIS A 131 28.95 -7.48 -16.20
CA HIS A 131 29.05 -6.89 -17.55
C HIS A 131 30.42 -6.94 -18.18
N ASN A 132 31.39 -7.62 -17.53
CA ASN A 132 32.79 -7.70 -18.05
C ASN A 132 32.96 -8.66 -19.21
N GLY A 133 31.88 -9.33 -19.65
CA GLY A 133 31.88 -10.24 -20.77
C GLY A 133 30.48 -10.62 -21.21
N ILE A 134 30.40 -11.35 -22.32
CA ILE A 134 29.18 -12.01 -22.75
C ILE A 134 28.96 -13.31 -21.97
N ILE A 135 27.68 -13.70 -21.80
CA ILE A 135 27.33 -14.98 -21.18
C ILE A 135 27.93 -16.13 -21.98
N GLU A 136 28.75 -16.93 -21.29
CA GLU A 136 29.34 -18.15 -21.84
C GLU A 136 28.69 -19.37 -21.20
N LEU A 137 28.15 -20.26 -22.00
CA LEU A 137 27.39 -21.42 -21.57
C LEU A 137 28.23 -22.68 -21.74
N ALA A 138 28.26 -23.53 -20.70
CA ALA A 138 28.98 -24.80 -20.74
C ALA A 138 28.32 -25.87 -21.62
N SER A 139 27.02 -25.72 -21.90
CA SER A 139 26.18 -26.64 -22.69
C SER A 139 25.13 -25.87 -23.45
N GLY A 140 24.40 -26.53 -24.31
CA GLY A 140 23.23 -25.97 -25.03
C GLY A 140 23.37 -26.16 -26.54
N THR A 141 22.22 -26.20 -27.21
CA THR A 141 22.08 -26.40 -28.66
C THR A 141 21.81 -25.08 -29.35
N VAL A 142 22.45 -24.83 -30.49
CA VAL A 142 22.18 -23.62 -31.31
C VAL A 142 20.70 -23.54 -31.67
N GLY A 143 20.08 -22.40 -31.37
CA GLY A 143 18.64 -22.16 -31.57
C GLY A 143 17.75 -22.55 -30.39
N GLU A 144 18.28 -23.20 -29.36
CA GLU A 144 17.58 -23.46 -28.11
C GLU A 144 17.17 -22.13 -27.45
N ARG A 145 15.99 -22.07 -26.84
CA ARG A 145 15.57 -20.86 -26.13
C ARG A 145 16.39 -20.73 -24.85
N PHE A 146 16.93 -19.53 -24.63
CA PHE A 146 17.73 -19.27 -23.43
C PHE A 146 16.94 -19.46 -22.10
N VAL A 147 15.65 -19.17 -22.12
CA VAL A 147 14.78 -19.38 -20.96
C VAL A 147 14.64 -20.85 -20.56
N ASP A 148 14.61 -21.77 -21.55
CA ASP A 148 14.53 -23.21 -21.30
C ASP A 148 15.87 -23.72 -20.73
N TRP A 149 16.97 -23.26 -21.30
CA TRP A 149 18.32 -23.54 -20.76
C TRP A 149 18.48 -23.01 -19.31
N LEU A 150 18.00 -21.79 -19.02
CA LEU A 150 18.04 -21.22 -17.64
C LEU A 150 17.23 -22.08 -16.65
N ALA A 151 16.04 -22.51 -17.05
CA ALA A 151 15.18 -23.34 -16.19
C ALA A 151 15.88 -24.67 -15.83
N ASP A 152 16.63 -25.26 -16.75
CA ASP A 152 17.32 -26.53 -16.54
C ASP A 152 18.65 -26.37 -15.80
N ASN A 153 19.40 -25.31 -16.07
CA ASN A 153 20.79 -25.17 -15.58
C ASN A 153 20.98 -24.16 -14.46
N ARG A 154 20.07 -23.15 -14.35
CA ARG A 154 20.08 -22.10 -13.31
C ARG A 154 18.66 -21.81 -12.82
N PRO A 155 17.93 -22.79 -12.26
CA PRO A 155 16.52 -22.65 -11.91
C PRO A 155 16.23 -21.51 -10.94
N ALA A 156 17.17 -21.14 -10.09
CA ALA A 156 17.02 -20.01 -9.16
C ALA A 156 16.88 -18.65 -9.87
N LEU A 157 17.44 -18.48 -11.07
CA LEU A 157 17.29 -17.27 -11.88
C LEU A 157 16.01 -17.28 -12.73
N ALA A 158 15.39 -18.44 -12.86
CA ALA A 158 14.17 -18.66 -13.64
C ALA A 158 12.90 -18.66 -12.79
N ASP A 159 13.04 -18.56 -11.47
CA ASP A 159 11.96 -18.76 -10.49
C ASP A 159 11.06 -17.50 -10.35
N PRO A 160 9.77 -17.56 -10.75
CA PRO A 160 8.88 -16.42 -10.61
C PRO A 160 8.63 -16.05 -9.14
N MET A 161 8.73 -14.77 -8.82
CA MET A 161 8.31 -14.21 -7.54
C MET A 161 6.86 -13.78 -7.61
N ILE A 162 6.08 -14.15 -6.59
CA ILE A 162 4.67 -13.79 -6.42
C ILE A 162 4.57 -12.90 -5.19
N GLU A 163 3.96 -11.73 -5.35
CA GLU A 163 3.60 -10.84 -4.24
C GLU A 163 2.09 -10.89 -4.01
N ILE A 164 1.71 -11.21 -2.78
CA ILE A 164 0.30 -11.22 -2.35
C ILE A 164 0.06 -10.24 -1.21
N LYS A 165 -1.13 -9.66 -1.21
CA LYS A 165 -1.65 -8.86 -0.11
C LYS A 165 -2.40 -9.75 0.87
N ILE A 166 -2.08 -9.60 2.15
CA ILE A 166 -2.69 -10.40 3.21
C ILE A 166 -3.46 -9.48 4.14
N THR A 167 -4.72 -9.81 4.38
CA THR A 167 -5.56 -9.10 5.34
C THR A 167 -5.11 -9.38 6.77
N PRO A 168 -5.32 -8.44 7.73
CA PRO A 168 -4.83 -8.62 9.11
C PRO A 168 -5.36 -9.85 9.85
N ASN A 169 -6.52 -10.38 9.44
CA ASN A 169 -7.13 -11.57 10.02
C ASN A 169 -6.47 -12.89 9.55
N ARG A 170 -5.58 -12.84 8.55
CA ARG A 170 -4.93 -14.03 7.99
C ARG A 170 -3.42 -14.09 8.29
N PRO A 171 -3.00 -14.03 9.59
CA PRO A 171 -1.59 -14.11 9.93
C PRO A 171 -0.93 -15.43 9.50
N ASP A 172 -1.67 -16.52 9.45
CA ASP A 172 -1.19 -17.82 8.99
C ASP A 172 -0.64 -17.82 7.57
N ALA A 173 -1.18 -16.97 6.69
CA ALA A 173 -0.71 -16.78 5.31
C ALA A 173 0.55 -15.88 5.21
N LEU A 174 1.08 -15.34 6.33
CA LEU A 174 2.37 -14.64 6.37
C LEU A 174 3.58 -15.59 6.33
N GLY A 175 3.35 -16.89 6.17
CA GLY A 175 4.35 -17.90 5.84
C GLY A 175 3.97 -18.68 4.58
N VAL A 176 5.00 -19.04 3.78
CA VAL A 176 4.79 -19.79 2.51
C VAL A 176 4.00 -21.07 2.75
N ARG A 177 4.26 -21.77 3.86
CA ARG A 177 3.52 -22.99 4.23
C ARG A 177 2.04 -22.72 4.47
N GLY A 178 1.67 -21.55 5.01
CA GLY A 178 0.27 -21.17 5.20
C GLY A 178 -0.45 -20.94 3.87
N VAL A 179 0.23 -20.31 2.91
CA VAL A 179 -0.26 -20.15 1.54
C VAL A 179 -0.46 -21.51 0.86
N ALA A 180 0.53 -22.40 0.99
CA ALA A 180 0.46 -23.77 0.46
C ALA A 180 -0.73 -24.56 1.02
N ARG A 181 -1.06 -24.38 2.31
CA ARG A 181 -2.22 -25.01 2.98
C ARG A 181 -3.53 -24.56 2.35
N ASP A 182 -3.69 -23.28 2.08
CA ASP A 182 -4.89 -22.75 1.43
C ASP A 182 -5.06 -23.29 0.01
N LEU A 183 -3.99 -23.30 -0.78
CA LEU A 183 -4.00 -23.87 -2.13
C LEU A 183 -4.30 -25.38 -2.13
N ALA A 184 -3.76 -26.14 -1.17
CA ALA A 184 -4.09 -27.54 -1.01
C ALA A 184 -5.57 -27.73 -0.64
N ALA A 185 -6.12 -26.94 0.28
CA ALA A 185 -7.54 -27.00 0.65
C ALA A 185 -8.44 -26.62 -0.54
N ARG A 186 -7.98 -25.76 -1.45
CA ARG A 186 -8.65 -25.41 -2.71
C ARG A 186 -8.60 -26.55 -3.73
N GLY A 187 -7.71 -27.51 -3.57
CA GLY A 187 -7.55 -28.66 -4.49
C GLY A 187 -6.48 -28.46 -5.57
N LEU A 188 -5.57 -27.50 -5.42
CA LEU A 188 -4.48 -27.29 -6.36
C LEU A 188 -3.23 -28.11 -6.06
N GLY A 189 -3.31 -29.08 -5.24
CA GLY A 189 -2.21 -29.97 -4.88
C GLY A 189 -2.37 -30.58 -3.50
N VAL A 190 -1.30 -31.20 -3.01
CA VAL A 190 -1.26 -31.84 -1.71
C VAL A 190 -0.22 -31.15 -0.83
N LEU A 191 -0.64 -30.72 0.36
CA LEU A 191 0.29 -30.14 1.33
C LEU A 191 1.29 -31.21 1.80
N LYS A 192 2.57 -30.97 1.59
CA LYS A 192 3.62 -31.90 2.00
C LYS A 192 3.69 -31.98 3.54
N PRO A 193 3.91 -33.17 4.11
CA PRO A 193 4.09 -33.31 5.55
C PRO A 193 5.34 -32.54 6.00
N MET A 194 5.28 -32.00 7.22
CA MET A 194 6.41 -31.36 7.87
C MET A 194 6.75 -32.18 9.13
N ALA A 195 7.82 -32.95 9.07
CA ALA A 195 8.35 -33.65 10.22
C ALA A 195 9.12 -32.68 11.11
N VAL A 196 8.92 -32.74 12.39
CA VAL A 196 9.70 -32.04 13.41
C VAL A 196 10.34 -33.09 14.32
N GLU A 197 11.65 -33.19 14.20
CA GLU A 197 12.41 -34.08 15.04
C GLU A 197 13.11 -33.29 16.15
N ALA A 198 13.11 -33.80 17.36
CA ALA A 198 13.82 -33.18 18.47
C ALA A 198 15.34 -33.33 18.26
N VAL A 199 16.06 -32.25 18.29
CA VAL A 199 17.53 -32.24 18.20
C VAL A 199 18.09 -32.51 19.60
N PRO A 200 18.82 -33.62 19.82
CA PRO A 200 19.40 -33.93 21.12
C PRO A 200 20.35 -32.82 21.60
N GLY A 201 20.28 -32.50 22.90
CA GLY A 201 21.25 -31.62 23.54
C GLY A 201 22.49 -32.40 23.97
N GLY A 202 23.68 -32.02 23.45
CA GLY A 202 24.96 -32.63 23.81
C GLY A 202 25.54 -32.08 25.11
N PHE A 203 25.06 -30.92 25.58
CA PHE A 203 25.53 -30.31 26.83
C PHE A 203 24.42 -29.40 27.43
N PRO A 204 24.50 -29.06 28.75
CA PRO A 204 23.62 -28.08 29.38
C PRO A 204 23.82 -26.69 28.76
N SER A 205 22.74 -25.93 28.53
CA SER A 205 22.89 -24.53 28.05
C SER A 205 23.61 -23.67 29.08
N PRO A 206 24.66 -22.93 28.70
CA PRO A 206 25.35 -22.01 29.60
C PRO A 206 24.55 -20.70 29.82
N ILE A 207 23.54 -20.43 29.03
CA ILE A 207 22.66 -19.25 29.15
C ILE A 207 21.27 -19.76 29.52
N GLY A 208 20.77 -19.31 30.67
CA GLY A 208 19.41 -19.55 31.11
C GLY A 208 18.43 -18.48 30.58
N VAL A 209 17.14 -18.75 30.77
CA VAL A 209 16.08 -17.79 30.39
C VAL A 209 15.08 -17.66 31.53
N LYS A 210 14.61 -16.43 31.76
CA LYS A 210 13.62 -16.16 32.80
C LYS A 210 12.63 -15.08 32.37
N ILE A 211 11.36 -15.41 32.38
CA ILE A 211 10.26 -14.48 32.15
C ILE A 211 9.84 -13.86 33.49
N ALA A 212 9.70 -12.56 33.56
CA ALA A 212 9.11 -11.89 34.72
C ALA A 212 7.66 -12.35 34.94
N ASP A 213 7.27 -12.56 36.19
CA ASP A 213 6.01 -13.20 36.54
C ASP A 213 4.78 -12.44 36.00
N ASP A 214 4.85 -11.12 35.93
CA ASP A 214 3.81 -10.25 35.38
C ASP A 214 3.62 -10.43 33.85
N LEU A 215 4.66 -10.85 33.14
CA LEU A 215 4.58 -11.09 31.69
C LEU A 215 4.14 -12.52 31.33
N LYS A 216 4.33 -13.50 32.21
CA LYS A 216 3.95 -14.90 31.92
C LYS A 216 2.47 -15.06 31.55
N ALA A 217 1.59 -14.27 32.16
CA ALA A 217 0.16 -14.36 31.90
C ALA A 217 -0.30 -13.60 30.65
N LYS A 218 0.37 -12.48 30.29
CA LYS A 218 -0.15 -11.53 29.30
C LYS A 218 0.85 -11.14 28.21
N GLY A 219 2.14 -11.02 28.53
CA GLY A 219 3.14 -10.49 27.59
C GLY A 219 3.89 -11.57 26.81
N CYS A 220 4.48 -12.51 27.55
CA CYS A 220 5.30 -13.60 27.01
C CYS A 220 5.00 -14.89 27.80
N PRO A 221 3.97 -15.64 27.45
CA PRO A 221 3.64 -16.90 28.15
C PRO A 221 4.66 -18.01 27.90
N HIS A 222 5.44 -17.96 26.83
CA HIS A 222 6.42 -18.97 26.49
C HIS A 222 7.62 -18.41 25.74
N PHE A 223 8.79 -18.66 26.28
CA PHE A 223 10.08 -18.34 25.68
C PHE A 223 10.95 -19.59 25.74
N ALA A 224 11.57 -19.96 24.64
CA ALA A 224 12.47 -21.08 24.53
C ALA A 224 13.72 -20.70 23.73
N GLY A 225 14.82 -21.34 24.06
CA GLY A 225 16.07 -21.13 23.33
C GLY A 225 17.09 -22.22 23.61
N ARG A 226 18.19 -22.17 22.92
CA ARG A 226 19.36 -23.04 23.15
C ARG A 226 20.62 -22.43 22.62
N VAL A 227 21.75 -22.82 23.16
CA VAL A 227 23.07 -22.51 22.62
C VAL A 227 23.48 -23.55 21.60
N ILE A 228 24.03 -23.11 20.49
CA ILE A 228 24.72 -23.96 19.52
C ILE A 228 26.18 -23.48 19.48
N ARG A 229 27.11 -24.33 19.92
CA ARG A 229 28.54 -23.99 20.03
C ARG A 229 29.32 -24.53 18.85
N GLY A 230 30.43 -23.87 18.52
CA GLY A 230 31.34 -24.31 17.47
C GLY A 230 30.80 -24.18 16.06
N VAL A 231 29.86 -23.25 15.82
CA VAL A 231 29.33 -22.97 14.48
C VAL A 231 30.39 -22.29 13.62
N LYS A 232 30.35 -22.59 12.32
CA LYS A 232 31.16 -21.90 11.30
C LYS A 232 30.21 -20.99 10.53
N ASN A 233 30.05 -19.76 11.03
CA ASN A 233 29.21 -18.77 10.37
C ASN A 233 29.92 -18.22 9.12
N GLY A 234 29.16 -17.86 8.10
CA GLY A 234 29.66 -17.33 6.84
C GLY A 234 28.50 -17.05 5.88
N ALA A 235 28.78 -17.00 4.61
CA ALA A 235 27.73 -16.84 3.60
C ALA A 235 26.78 -18.05 3.63
N SER A 236 25.48 -17.79 3.57
CA SER A 236 24.47 -18.84 3.41
C SER A 236 24.55 -19.48 2.01
N PRO A 237 24.07 -20.73 1.81
CA PRO A 237 24.12 -21.40 0.52
C PRO A 237 23.32 -20.64 -0.55
N ASP A 238 23.71 -20.82 -1.80
CA ASP A 238 23.17 -20.07 -2.95
C ASP A 238 21.65 -20.15 -3.06
N TRP A 239 21.05 -21.31 -2.77
CA TRP A 239 19.60 -21.47 -2.82
C TRP A 239 18.88 -20.59 -1.80
N LEU A 240 19.44 -20.44 -0.58
CA LEU A 240 18.86 -19.59 0.47
C LEU A 240 19.04 -18.11 0.13
N GLN A 241 20.24 -17.74 -0.32
CA GLN A 241 20.49 -16.37 -0.80
C GLN A 241 19.55 -15.99 -1.96
N ALA A 242 19.32 -16.89 -2.92
CA ALA A 242 18.44 -16.64 -4.06
C ALA A 242 17.01 -16.37 -3.62
N ARG A 243 16.47 -17.15 -2.68
CA ARG A 243 15.12 -16.94 -2.12
C ARG A 243 15.00 -15.61 -1.38
N LEU A 244 15.96 -15.28 -0.53
CA LEU A 244 15.96 -14.01 0.20
C LEU A 244 16.05 -12.81 -0.76
N LYS A 245 16.94 -12.88 -1.74
CA LYS A 245 17.08 -11.83 -2.78
C LYS A 245 15.80 -11.67 -3.60
N ALA A 246 15.14 -12.76 -3.97
CA ALA A 246 13.90 -12.73 -4.75
C ALA A 246 12.76 -11.99 -4.03
N ILE A 247 12.72 -12.01 -2.70
CA ILE A 247 11.74 -11.28 -1.89
C ILE A 247 12.21 -9.89 -1.46
N GLY A 248 13.38 -9.44 -1.93
CA GLY A 248 13.95 -8.13 -1.66
C GLY A 248 14.79 -8.03 -0.38
N LEU A 249 15.12 -9.15 0.26
CA LEU A 249 16.02 -9.17 1.41
C LEU A 249 17.47 -9.31 0.96
N ARG A 250 18.37 -8.64 1.67
CA ARG A 250 19.80 -8.78 1.50
C ARG A 250 20.31 -9.92 2.38
N PRO A 251 20.93 -10.98 1.84
CA PRO A 251 21.63 -11.98 2.63
C PRO A 251 22.76 -11.34 3.47
N ILE A 252 22.91 -11.77 4.71
CA ILE A 252 23.87 -11.20 5.66
C ILE A 252 24.92 -12.26 6.01
N ASN A 253 24.50 -13.31 6.69
CA ASN A 253 25.28 -14.51 7.01
C ASN A 253 24.31 -15.65 7.31
N ALA A 254 24.80 -16.89 7.34
CA ALA A 254 23.96 -18.08 7.44
C ALA A 254 23.04 -18.06 8.68
N LEU A 255 23.52 -17.62 9.84
CA LEU A 255 22.71 -17.58 11.06
C LEU A 255 21.53 -16.61 10.94
N VAL A 256 21.78 -15.39 10.46
CA VAL A 256 20.72 -14.38 10.25
C VAL A 256 19.79 -14.78 9.10
N ASP A 257 20.34 -15.32 8.03
CA ASP A 257 19.56 -15.74 6.87
C ASP A 257 18.61 -16.90 7.19
N VAL A 258 19.00 -17.83 8.09
CA VAL A 258 18.12 -18.85 8.63
C VAL A 258 16.94 -18.24 9.39
N THR A 259 17.17 -17.25 10.27
CA THR A 259 16.05 -16.60 11.00
C THR A 259 15.10 -15.86 10.05
N ASN A 260 15.63 -15.18 9.03
CA ASN A 260 14.83 -14.55 7.99
C ASN A 260 14.05 -15.59 7.18
N TYR A 261 14.67 -16.70 6.81
CA TYR A 261 14.01 -17.78 6.09
C TYR A 261 12.80 -18.31 6.88
N PHE A 262 12.97 -18.67 8.16
CA PHE A 262 11.87 -19.16 9.01
C PHE A 262 10.76 -18.14 9.19
N THR A 263 11.10 -16.87 9.23
CA THR A 263 10.13 -15.77 9.29
C THR A 263 9.18 -15.81 8.11
N TYR A 264 9.69 -16.01 6.89
CA TYR A 264 8.88 -16.04 5.67
C TYR A 264 8.36 -17.44 5.32
N ASP A 265 9.09 -18.49 5.61
CA ASP A 265 8.69 -19.87 5.32
C ASP A 265 7.53 -20.35 6.19
N LEU A 266 7.70 -20.22 7.50
CA LEU A 266 6.81 -20.81 8.51
C LEU A 266 6.05 -19.79 9.36
N ASN A 267 6.13 -18.49 9.03
CA ASN A 267 5.55 -17.43 9.87
C ASN A 267 6.08 -17.50 11.32
N ARG A 268 7.37 -17.84 11.47
CA ARG A 268 8.01 -17.97 12.77
C ARG A 268 9.24 -17.07 12.85
N PRO A 269 9.07 -15.80 13.27
CA PRO A 269 10.23 -14.96 13.55
C PRO A 269 11.06 -15.54 14.68
N LEU A 270 12.36 -15.65 14.45
CA LEU A 270 13.36 -16.14 15.38
C LEU A 270 14.43 -15.06 15.57
N HIS A 271 15.20 -15.13 16.63
CA HIS A 271 16.36 -14.27 16.82
C HIS A 271 17.60 -15.08 17.22
N VAL A 272 18.76 -14.56 16.87
CA VAL A 272 20.07 -15.14 17.20
C VAL A 272 20.94 -14.11 17.91
N PHE A 273 21.48 -14.50 19.06
CA PHE A 273 22.46 -13.71 19.82
C PHE A 273 23.83 -14.37 19.72
N ASP A 274 24.87 -13.58 19.55
CA ASP A 274 26.24 -14.05 19.76
C ASP A 274 26.41 -14.37 21.25
N ALA A 275 26.48 -15.67 21.57
CA ALA A 275 26.49 -16.16 22.95
C ALA A 275 27.68 -15.64 23.76
N ALA A 276 28.82 -15.34 23.12
CA ALA A 276 29.98 -14.78 23.79
C ALA A 276 29.76 -13.33 24.26
N LYS A 277 28.80 -12.63 23.68
CA LYS A 277 28.49 -11.24 24.00
C LYS A 277 27.40 -11.12 25.08
N VAL A 278 26.57 -12.14 25.28
CA VAL A 278 25.55 -12.18 26.34
C VAL A 278 26.22 -12.39 27.71
N LYS A 279 25.86 -11.58 28.69
CA LYS A 279 26.39 -11.62 30.05
C LYS A 279 25.36 -12.18 31.04
N GLY A 280 25.58 -13.42 31.49
CA GLY A 280 24.64 -14.12 32.38
C GLY A 280 23.44 -14.70 31.64
N ASP A 281 22.27 -14.62 32.25
CA ASP A 281 21.04 -15.17 31.72
C ASP A 281 20.20 -14.10 31.01
N LEU A 282 19.35 -14.52 30.07
CA LEU A 282 18.39 -13.66 29.41
C LEU A 282 17.13 -13.49 30.24
N ARG A 283 16.76 -12.25 30.54
CA ARG A 283 15.54 -11.90 31.27
C ARG A 283 14.55 -11.19 30.33
N ILE A 284 13.35 -11.73 30.31
CA ILE A 284 12.22 -11.13 29.59
C ILE A 284 11.40 -10.33 30.61
N HIS A 285 11.32 -9.02 30.42
CA HIS A 285 10.66 -8.13 31.38
C HIS A 285 9.96 -6.94 30.71
N ALA A 286 9.07 -6.29 31.45
CA ALA A 286 8.56 -4.98 31.08
C ALA A 286 9.60 -3.92 31.43
N ALA A 287 9.91 -3.03 30.50
CA ALA A 287 10.77 -1.87 30.76
C ALA A 287 10.15 -0.97 31.83
N THR A 288 10.99 -0.36 32.66
CA THR A 288 10.59 0.60 33.70
C THR A 288 10.50 2.03 33.17
N GLY A 289 11.13 2.26 32.03
CA GLY A 289 11.21 3.55 31.31
C GLY A 289 12.58 4.20 31.45
N GLY A 290 13.13 4.62 30.30
CA GLY A 290 14.44 5.25 30.20
C GLY A 290 15.57 4.30 29.80
N GLU A 291 15.35 3.00 29.79
CA GLU A 291 16.31 2.04 29.23
C GLU A 291 16.52 2.33 27.74
N THR A 292 17.74 2.12 27.26
CA THR A 292 18.09 2.39 25.87
C THR A 292 18.58 1.13 25.15
N LEU A 293 18.28 1.04 23.87
CA LEU A 293 18.75 -0.02 22.96
C LEU A 293 19.33 0.61 21.71
N LEU A 294 20.61 0.36 21.40
CA LEU A 294 21.14 0.53 20.06
C LEU A 294 20.73 -0.68 19.23
N ALA A 295 19.77 -0.47 18.33
CA ALA A 295 19.14 -1.54 17.56
C ALA A 295 19.90 -1.85 16.27
N LEU A 296 19.59 -3.01 15.65
CA LEU A 296 20.21 -3.49 14.40
C LEU A 296 20.03 -2.57 13.20
N ASP A 297 19.11 -1.59 13.26
CA ASP A 297 18.96 -0.54 12.25
C ASP A 297 19.89 0.68 12.47
N GLY A 298 20.81 0.59 13.44
CA GLY A 298 21.77 1.63 13.79
C GLY A 298 21.18 2.81 14.58
N LYS A 299 19.93 2.72 15.04
CA LYS A 299 19.28 3.78 15.84
C LYS A 299 19.22 3.40 17.30
N THR A 300 19.31 4.43 18.15
CA THR A 300 19.09 4.26 19.59
C THR A 300 17.64 4.57 19.94
N TYR A 301 16.99 3.60 20.57
CA TYR A 301 15.62 3.72 21.05
C TYR A 301 15.60 3.82 22.58
N THR A 302 14.77 4.72 23.10
CA THR A 302 14.50 4.82 24.54
C THR A 302 13.17 4.13 24.83
N LEU A 303 13.19 3.15 25.72
CA LEU A 303 12.03 2.37 26.07
C LEU A 303 11.15 3.15 27.05
N ALA A 304 9.84 3.14 26.80
CA ALA A 304 8.86 3.61 27.77
C ALA A 304 8.45 2.47 28.71
N ALA A 305 7.92 2.81 29.86
CA ALA A 305 7.43 1.85 30.84
C ALA A 305 6.37 0.91 30.21
N GLY A 306 6.50 -0.38 30.47
CA GLY A 306 5.59 -1.41 29.96
C GLY A 306 5.94 -1.98 28.57
N MET A 307 6.94 -1.43 27.86
CA MET A 307 7.46 -2.05 26.65
C MET A 307 8.21 -3.35 27.01
N MET A 308 7.98 -4.42 26.24
CA MET A 308 8.65 -5.70 26.50
C MET A 308 10.09 -5.68 25.99
N ALA A 309 11.01 -6.07 26.83
CA ALA A 309 12.44 -6.14 26.54
C ALA A 309 13.04 -7.49 26.93
N ILE A 310 14.08 -7.86 26.23
CA ILE A 310 15.00 -8.94 26.60
C ILE A 310 16.30 -8.27 27.03
N SER A 311 16.73 -8.54 28.26
CA SER A 311 17.99 -8.01 28.81
C SER A 311 18.87 -9.14 29.34
N ASP A 312 20.17 -8.93 29.27
CA ASP A 312 21.13 -9.71 30.01
C ASP A 312 21.38 -9.06 31.40
N ASP A 313 22.46 -9.44 32.10
CA ASP A 313 22.80 -8.86 33.41
C ASP A 313 23.29 -7.40 33.34
N THR A 314 23.57 -6.87 32.13
CA THR A 314 24.22 -5.58 31.94
C THR A 314 23.38 -4.56 31.16
N GLN A 315 22.58 -5.00 30.17
CA GLN A 315 21.89 -4.11 29.26
C GLN A 315 20.67 -4.74 28.59
N VAL A 316 19.92 -3.93 27.84
CA VAL A 316 18.85 -4.40 26.95
C VAL A 316 19.47 -4.93 25.67
N GLU A 317 19.14 -6.19 25.34
CA GLU A 317 19.65 -6.89 24.16
C GLU A 317 18.64 -6.90 23.01
N SER A 318 17.35 -6.75 23.29
CA SER A 318 16.31 -6.76 22.26
C SER A 318 15.02 -6.09 22.71
N LEU A 319 14.35 -5.41 21.77
CA LEU A 319 12.91 -5.11 21.87
C LEU A 319 12.15 -6.38 21.48
N ALA A 320 11.52 -7.00 22.47
CA ALA A 320 10.87 -8.29 22.36
C ALA A 320 9.87 -8.37 21.20
N GLY A 321 10.11 -9.28 20.25
CA GLY A 321 9.28 -9.48 19.07
C GLY A 321 9.32 -8.36 18.02
N ILE A 322 10.24 -7.40 18.15
CA ILE A 322 10.32 -6.25 17.24
C ILE A 322 11.68 -6.14 16.59
N MET A 323 12.77 -6.00 17.39
CA MET A 323 14.10 -5.79 16.83
C MET A 323 15.19 -6.08 17.87
N GLY A 324 16.22 -6.82 17.45
CA GLY A 324 17.40 -7.08 18.25
C GLY A 324 18.33 -5.90 18.39
N GLY A 325 19.22 -5.98 19.37
CA GLY A 325 20.29 -5.01 19.61
C GLY A 325 21.53 -5.32 18.77
N GLU A 326 22.30 -4.28 18.48
CA GLU A 326 23.57 -4.41 17.74
C GLU A 326 24.67 -5.07 18.61
N ALA A 327 24.64 -4.84 19.93
CA ALA A 327 25.66 -5.32 20.85
C ALA A 327 25.84 -6.84 20.84
N SER A 328 24.73 -7.59 20.87
CA SER A 328 24.72 -9.06 20.82
C SER A 328 24.51 -9.63 19.41
N GLY A 329 24.52 -8.78 18.38
CA GLY A 329 24.36 -9.20 16.99
C GLY A 329 25.42 -10.20 16.53
N CYS A 330 25.02 -11.22 15.76
CA CYS A 330 25.90 -12.20 15.16
C CYS A 330 26.69 -11.60 13.98
N THR A 331 27.95 -11.98 13.89
CA THR A 331 28.87 -11.63 12.80
C THR A 331 29.44 -12.89 12.16
N GLU A 332 30.20 -12.77 11.09
CA GLU A 332 30.91 -13.91 10.50
C GLU A 332 31.92 -14.58 11.47
N ALA A 333 32.39 -13.84 12.49
CA ALA A 333 33.27 -14.34 13.53
C ALA A 333 32.56 -15.05 14.69
N THR A 334 31.21 -15.05 14.71
CA THR A 334 30.43 -15.71 15.78
C THR A 334 30.63 -17.24 15.70
N VAL A 335 31.06 -17.82 16.82
CA VAL A 335 31.33 -19.25 16.97
C VAL A 335 30.26 -19.96 17.83
N ASP A 336 29.74 -19.26 18.84
CA ASP A 336 28.68 -19.76 19.70
C ASP A 336 27.47 -18.85 19.59
N VAL A 337 26.29 -19.41 19.34
CA VAL A 337 25.07 -18.66 19.10
C VAL A 337 23.96 -19.14 20.05
N PHE A 338 23.22 -18.22 20.64
CA PHE A 338 21.96 -18.51 21.31
C PHE A 338 20.80 -18.26 20.35
N LEU A 339 20.05 -19.31 20.02
CA LEU A 339 18.85 -19.24 19.17
C LEU A 339 17.61 -19.09 20.05
N GLU A 340 16.80 -18.06 19.75
CA GLU A 340 15.57 -17.69 20.44
C GLU A 340 14.34 -18.09 19.60
N SER A 341 13.32 -18.64 20.28
CA SER A 341 11.96 -18.77 19.75
C SER A 341 10.97 -18.44 20.86
N ALA A 342 10.07 -17.49 20.63
CA ALA A 342 9.13 -17.04 21.64
C ALA A 342 7.74 -16.75 21.05
N TRP A 343 6.77 -16.57 21.94
CA TRP A 343 5.46 -16.01 21.63
C TRP A 343 5.29 -14.68 22.38
N TRP A 344 4.87 -13.64 21.68
CA TRP A 344 4.69 -12.29 22.22
C TRP A 344 3.25 -11.84 22.09
N ASP A 345 2.75 -11.07 23.07
CA ASP A 345 1.40 -10.51 23.02
C ASP A 345 1.27 -9.52 21.84
N PRO A 346 0.34 -9.79 20.90
CA PRO A 346 0.19 -8.99 19.70
C PRO A 346 -0.08 -7.50 19.97
N ILE A 347 -0.87 -7.19 21.00
CA ILE A 347 -1.27 -5.82 21.33
C ILE A 347 -0.07 -5.03 21.84
N THR A 348 0.72 -5.63 22.73
CA THR A 348 1.93 -5.00 23.30
C THR A 348 2.98 -4.77 22.22
N VAL A 349 3.21 -5.74 21.33
CA VAL A 349 4.12 -5.60 20.18
C VAL A 349 3.65 -4.48 19.24
N ALA A 350 2.36 -4.45 18.91
CA ALA A 350 1.79 -3.42 18.03
C ALA A 350 1.91 -2.02 18.64
N SER A 351 1.62 -1.88 19.94
CA SER A 351 1.67 -0.60 20.66
C SER A 351 3.10 -0.07 20.74
N THR A 352 4.05 -0.93 21.12
CA THR A 352 5.47 -0.62 21.20
C THR A 352 6.01 -0.19 19.82
N GLY A 353 5.76 -0.97 18.78
CA GLY A 353 6.25 -0.67 17.44
C GLY A 353 5.66 0.62 16.86
N ARG A 354 4.40 0.95 17.17
CA ARG A 354 3.79 2.25 16.80
C ARG A 354 4.43 3.41 17.55
N ALA A 355 4.60 3.28 18.85
CA ALA A 355 5.19 4.33 19.69
C ALA A 355 6.63 4.68 19.24
N LEU A 356 7.42 3.66 18.91
CA LEU A 356 8.82 3.82 18.46
C LEU A 356 8.96 4.00 16.94
N LYS A 357 7.85 3.92 16.18
CA LYS A 357 7.82 4.00 14.71
C LYS A 357 8.73 2.98 14.02
N ILE A 358 8.82 1.78 14.57
CA ILE A 358 9.62 0.68 14.02
C ILE A 358 8.72 -0.22 13.18
N ASN A 359 9.09 -0.45 11.94
CA ASN A 359 8.49 -1.46 11.07
C ASN A 359 9.52 -2.57 10.82
N SER A 360 9.22 -3.77 11.28
CA SER A 360 10.03 -4.95 11.03
C SER A 360 9.18 -6.13 10.63
N ASP A 361 9.75 -7.11 9.95
CA ASP A 361 9.06 -8.35 9.55
C ASP A 361 8.63 -9.19 10.75
N ALA A 362 9.41 -9.16 11.82
CA ALA A 362 9.06 -9.81 13.08
C ALA A 362 7.83 -9.15 13.72
N ARG A 363 7.86 -7.83 13.90
CA ARG A 363 6.72 -7.06 14.40
C ARG A 363 5.47 -7.33 13.58
N TYR A 364 5.57 -7.25 12.25
CA TYR A 364 4.44 -7.42 11.33
C TYR A 364 3.71 -8.75 11.52
N ARG A 365 4.44 -9.79 11.92
CA ARG A 365 3.90 -11.12 12.20
C ARG A 365 3.39 -11.25 13.63
N PHE A 366 4.18 -10.84 14.62
CA PHE A 366 3.80 -10.92 16.01
C PHE A 366 2.57 -10.06 16.34
N GLU A 367 2.46 -8.84 15.78
CA GLU A 367 1.31 -7.97 16.04
C GLU A 367 -0.01 -8.50 15.48
N ARG A 368 0.02 -9.47 14.56
CA ARG A 368 -1.17 -10.16 14.02
C ARG A 368 -1.42 -11.51 14.70
N GLY A 369 -0.46 -11.99 15.42
CA GLY A 369 -0.50 -13.29 16.10
C GLY A 369 0.15 -14.39 15.28
N ILE A 370 1.02 -15.15 15.93
CA ILE A 370 1.67 -16.34 15.39
C ILE A 370 1.18 -17.58 16.16
N ASP A 371 1.47 -18.75 15.64
CA ASP A 371 1.10 -20.01 16.29
C ASP A 371 1.83 -20.19 17.64
N PRO A 372 1.12 -20.18 18.79
CA PRO A 372 1.73 -20.34 20.10
C PRO A 372 2.28 -21.75 20.34
N GLN A 373 1.75 -22.77 19.66
CA GLN A 373 2.21 -24.15 19.81
C GLN A 373 3.46 -24.45 18.98
N PHE A 374 3.84 -23.54 18.07
CA PHE A 374 4.99 -23.74 17.18
C PHE A 374 6.31 -23.15 17.73
N THR A 375 6.35 -22.75 19.01
CA THR A 375 7.56 -22.18 19.65
C THR A 375 8.68 -23.23 19.71
N LEU A 376 8.46 -24.38 20.28
CA LEU A 376 9.45 -25.47 20.31
C LEU A 376 9.66 -26.13 18.95
N PRO A 377 8.63 -26.49 18.18
CA PRO A 377 8.83 -27.04 16.84
C PRO A 377 9.67 -26.13 15.93
N GLY A 378 9.42 -24.84 15.96
CA GLY A 378 10.20 -23.86 15.19
C GLY A 378 11.65 -23.76 15.65
N LEU A 379 11.91 -23.84 16.96
CA LEU A 379 13.25 -23.90 17.52
C LEU A 379 14.03 -25.13 17.05
N GLU A 380 13.39 -26.31 17.08
CA GLU A 380 14.02 -27.59 16.67
C GLU A 380 14.38 -27.56 15.17
N LEU A 381 13.43 -27.15 14.31
CA LEU A 381 13.68 -27.04 12.87
C LEU A 381 14.81 -26.06 12.54
N ALA A 382 14.84 -24.90 13.19
CA ALA A 382 15.87 -23.91 12.97
C ALA A 382 17.22 -24.37 13.51
N THR A 383 17.23 -25.07 14.65
CA THR A 383 18.44 -25.72 15.18
C THR A 383 19.03 -26.71 14.17
N GLN A 384 18.19 -27.60 13.64
CA GLN A 384 18.62 -28.58 12.65
C GLN A 384 19.22 -27.88 11.42
N MET A 385 18.56 -26.86 10.90
CA MET A 385 19.08 -26.10 9.74
C MET A 385 20.40 -25.40 10.04
N ILE A 386 20.59 -24.83 11.24
CA ILE A 386 21.86 -24.21 11.63
C ILE A 386 22.97 -25.29 11.68
N LEU A 387 22.67 -26.47 12.28
CA LEU A 387 23.63 -27.58 12.33
C LEU A 387 24.01 -28.08 10.93
N ASP A 388 23.05 -28.18 10.03
CA ASP A 388 23.29 -28.63 8.64
C ASP A 388 24.12 -27.63 7.85
N LEU A 389 23.93 -26.33 8.04
CA LEU A 389 24.61 -25.28 7.29
C LEU A 389 25.92 -24.82 7.93
N CYS A 390 25.97 -24.73 9.25
CA CYS A 390 27.09 -24.14 9.99
C CYS A 390 27.83 -25.16 10.85
N GLY A 391 27.30 -26.38 10.99
CA GLY A 391 27.84 -27.38 11.93
C GLY A 391 27.63 -26.97 13.38
N GLY A 392 28.45 -27.51 14.26
CA GLY A 392 28.39 -27.21 15.69
C GLY A 392 27.71 -28.30 16.50
N GLU A 393 27.46 -28.01 17.78
CA GLU A 393 26.80 -28.90 18.74
C GLU A 393 25.75 -28.11 19.52
N ALA A 394 24.52 -28.63 19.58
CA ALA A 394 23.41 -27.98 20.28
C ALA A 394 23.38 -28.34 21.77
N SER A 395 23.09 -27.36 22.63
CA SER A 395 22.79 -27.60 24.03
C SER A 395 21.39 -28.22 24.23
N SER A 396 21.10 -28.64 25.45
CA SER A 396 19.70 -28.86 25.87
C SER A 396 18.90 -27.58 25.69
N VAL A 397 17.61 -27.69 25.36
CA VAL A 397 16.69 -26.57 25.31
C VAL A 397 16.49 -26.00 26.72
N VAL A 398 16.58 -24.68 26.84
CA VAL A 398 16.12 -23.91 28.01
C VAL A 398 14.83 -23.21 27.67
N GLN A 399 13.88 -23.22 28.59
CA GLN A 399 12.60 -22.55 28.42
C GLN A 399 12.03 -22.07 29.74
N ASP A 400 11.20 -21.02 29.67
CA ASP A 400 10.36 -20.58 30.79
C ASP A 400 8.94 -20.33 30.28
N GLY A 401 7.96 -20.60 31.13
CA GLY A 401 6.54 -20.61 30.77
C GLY A 401 6.12 -21.87 30.01
N ALA A 402 5.02 -21.77 29.30
CA ALA A 402 4.45 -22.83 28.49
C ALA A 402 3.66 -22.24 27.30
N PRO A 403 3.48 -23.01 26.21
CA PRO A 403 2.64 -22.58 25.10
C PRO A 403 1.26 -22.12 25.57
N LYS A 404 0.82 -20.96 25.10
CA LYS A 404 -0.49 -20.41 25.45
C LYS A 404 -1.58 -21.40 25.03
N ASP A 405 -2.47 -21.74 25.96
CA ASP A 405 -3.67 -22.51 25.62
C ASP A 405 -4.61 -21.59 24.79
N VAL A 406 -4.90 -22.02 23.59
CA VAL A 406 -5.80 -21.35 22.65
C VAL A 406 -6.95 -22.25 22.24
N ALA A 407 -7.19 -23.32 22.98
CA ALA A 407 -8.27 -24.28 22.72
C ALA A 407 -9.63 -23.56 22.76
N ARG A 408 -10.37 -23.66 21.68
CA ARG A 408 -11.71 -23.12 21.51
C ARG A 408 -12.45 -23.92 20.45
N ALA A 409 -13.75 -24.03 20.58
CA ALA A 409 -14.57 -24.74 19.61
C ALA A 409 -15.86 -23.97 19.36
N TYR A 410 -16.30 -23.96 18.12
CA TYR A 410 -17.51 -23.27 17.67
C TYR A 410 -18.42 -24.24 16.95
N ARG A 411 -19.73 -24.01 17.09
CA ARG A 411 -20.72 -24.82 16.40
C ARG A 411 -20.72 -24.52 14.90
N LEU A 412 -20.69 -25.58 14.10
CA LEU A 412 -20.90 -25.50 12.65
C LEU A 412 -22.36 -25.85 12.36
N ASP A 413 -23.19 -24.87 12.03
CA ASP A 413 -24.52 -25.09 11.48
C ASP A 413 -24.48 -25.03 9.95
N PRO A 414 -24.66 -26.14 9.23
CA PRO A 414 -24.59 -26.16 7.77
C PRO A 414 -25.57 -25.21 7.09
N ALA A 415 -26.72 -24.90 7.71
CA ALA A 415 -27.70 -23.97 7.17
C ALA A 415 -27.23 -22.51 7.25
N ARG A 416 -26.28 -22.22 8.13
CA ARG A 416 -25.73 -20.87 8.29
C ARG A 416 -25.05 -20.34 7.04
N LEU A 417 -24.41 -21.21 6.26
CA LEU A 417 -23.78 -20.86 5.00
C LEU A 417 -24.79 -20.26 4.00
N VAL A 418 -25.99 -20.88 3.90
CA VAL A 418 -27.06 -20.36 3.03
C VAL A 418 -27.60 -19.04 3.57
N SER A 419 -27.85 -18.94 4.87
CA SER A 419 -28.48 -17.76 5.46
C SER A 419 -27.55 -16.55 5.51
N LEU A 420 -26.23 -16.73 5.68
CA LEU A 420 -25.27 -15.65 5.81
C LEU A 420 -24.65 -15.25 4.44
N VAL A 421 -24.28 -16.25 3.63
CA VAL A 421 -23.55 -16.02 2.36
C VAL A 421 -24.44 -16.24 1.13
N GLY A 422 -25.50 -17.06 1.25
CA GLY A 422 -26.35 -17.41 0.12
C GLY A 422 -25.83 -18.57 -0.74
N MET A 423 -24.78 -19.27 -0.29
CA MET A 423 -24.21 -20.42 -0.99
C MET A 423 -24.79 -21.73 -0.43
N ASN A 424 -25.23 -22.59 -1.34
CA ASN A 424 -25.68 -23.94 -1.00
C ASN A 424 -24.55 -24.94 -1.24
N ILE A 425 -23.77 -25.25 -0.20
CA ILE A 425 -22.67 -26.20 -0.21
C ILE A 425 -23.08 -27.40 0.66
N PRO A 426 -22.98 -28.65 0.16
CA PRO A 426 -23.30 -29.84 0.94
C PRO A 426 -22.51 -29.91 2.27
N GLU A 427 -23.15 -30.35 3.35
CA GLU A 427 -22.49 -30.45 4.67
C GLU A 427 -21.19 -31.23 4.63
N ALA A 428 -21.18 -32.37 3.92
CA ALA A 428 -19.98 -33.18 3.78
C ALA A 428 -18.80 -32.38 3.17
N THR A 429 -19.07 -31.48 2.21
CA THR A 429 -18.06 -30.60 1.60
C THR A 429 -17.63 -29.51 2.59
N GLN A 430 -18.56 -28.90 3.34
CA GLN A 430 -18.22 -27.92 4.37
C GLN A 430 -17.25 -28.51 5.40
N ARG A 431 -17.55 -29.71 5.88
CA ARG A 431 -16.73 -30.45 6.84
C ARG A 431 -15.35 -30.83 6.28
N ALA A 432 -15.32 -31.32 5.03
CA ALA A 432 -14.07 -31.66 4.35
C ALA A 432 -13.16 -30.43 4.15
N THR A 433 -13.75 -29.30 3.81
CA THR A 433 -13.03 -28.03 3.68
C THR A 433 -12.36 -27.61 4.98
N LEU A 434 -13.11 -27.61 6.09
CA LEU A 434 -12.54 -27.24 7.39
C LEU A 434 -11.42 -28.20 7.81
N MET A 435 -11.61 -29.53 7.61
CA MET A 435 -10.55 -30.50 7.89
C MET A 435 -9.30 -30.28 7.04
N ALA A 436 -9.45 -29.95 5.76
CA ALA A 436 -8.32 -29.64 4.88
C ALA A 436 -7.54 -28.39 5.31
N LEU A 437 -8.21 -27.43 5.97
CA LEU A 437 -7.61 -26.24 6.58
C LEU A 437 -6.99 -26.53 7.97
N GLY A 438 -7.11 -27.75 8.49
CA GLY A 438 -6.54 -28.17 9.78
C GLY A 438 -7.48 -28.06 10.97
N PHE A 439 -8.78 -27.80 10.77
CA PHE A 439 -9.76 -27.85 11.86
C PHE A 439 -10.02 -29.28 12.31
N THR A 440 -10.22 -29.47 13.60
CA THR A 440 -10.68 -30.73 14.18
C THR A 440 -12.18 -30.68 14.40
N LEU A 441 -12.91 -31.67 13.89
CA LEU A 441 -14.36 -31.75 14.01
C LEU A 441 -14.79 -32.85 14.99
N ASN A 442 -15.65 -32.47 15.97
CA ASN A 442 -16.26 -33.40 16.89
C ASN A 442 -17.79 -33.15 16.94
N GLY A 443 -18.56 -34.02 16.29
CA GLY A 443 -19.97 -33.78 16.07
C GLY A 443 -20.18 -32.50 15.23
N ASP A 444 -20.95 -31.56 15.73
CA ASP A 444 -21.19 -30.22 15.12
C ASP A 444 -20.21 -29.15 15.61
N MET A 445 -19.24 -29.51 16.46
CA MET A 445 -18.22 -28.60 16.97
C MET A 445 -16.96 -28.64 16.11
N ALA A 446 -16.50 -27.45 15.67
CA ALA A 446 -15.25 -27.25 14.95
C ALA A 446 -14.23 -26.53 15.85
N THR A 447 -13.08 -27.14 16.04
CA THR A 447 -11.94 -26.56 16.77
C THR A 447 -10.94 -26.01 15.78
N PRO A 448 -10.70 -24.69 15.76
CA PRO A 448 -9.69 -24.07 14.90
C PRO A 448 -8.28 -24.56 15.25
N PRO A 449 -7.39 -24.69 14.26
CA PRO A 449 -5.98 -24.96 14.54
C PRO A 449 -5.32 -23.76 15.24
N THR A 450 -4.20 -24.00 15.90
CA THR A 450 -3.53 -23.01 16.77
C THR A 450 -2.94 -21.84 16.02
N TRP A 451 -2.66 -21.99 14.72
CA TRP A 451 -2.18 -20.93 13.83
C TRP A 451 -3.28 -20.00 13.30
N ARG A 452 -4.55 -20.20 13.67
CA ARG A 452 -5.70 -19.38 13.25
C ARG A 452 -6.26 -18.57 14.43
N PRO A 453 -5.56 -17.55 14.92
CA PRO A 453 -6.02 -16.73 16.07
C PRO A 453 -7.29 -15.92 15.75
N ASP A 454 -7.59 -15.70 14.49
CA ASP A 454 -8.69 -14.92 13.93
C ASP A 454 -10.05 -15.60 14.06
N VAL A 455 -10.09 -16.92 14.06
CA VAL A 455 -11.36 -17.67 14.12
C VAL A 455 -11.94 -17.60 15.54
N LEU A 456 -12.98 -16.77 15.73
CA LEU A 456 -13.58 -16.44 17.03
C LEU A 456 -15.09 -16.77 17.09
N GLY A 457 -15.66 -17.36 16.04
CA GLY A 457 -17.08 -17.67 16.00
C GLY A 457 -17.51 -18.49 14.78
N GLU A 458 -18.82 -18.77 14.74
CA GLU A 458 -19.44 -19.51 13.64
C GLU A 458 -19.32 -18.79 12.29
N ALA A 459 -19.38 -17.45 12.29
CA ALA A 459 -19.26 -16.66 11.07
C ALA A 459 -17.90 -16.88 10.38
N ASP A 460 -16.83 -17.07 11.16
CA ASP A 460 -15.48 -17.32 10.64
C ASP A 460 -15.41 -18.74 10.02
N LEU A 461 -16.13 -19.73 10.59
CA LEU A 461 -16.25 -21.06 9.96
C LEU A 461 -16.94 -20.96 8.60
N VAL A 462 -18.00 -20.15 8.51
CA VAL A 462 -18.74 -19.90 7.26
C VAL A 462 -17.85 -19.22 6.24
N GLU A 463 -17.04 -18.22 6.66
CA GLU A 463 -16.07 -17.54 5.81
C GLU A 463 -15.07 -18.53 5.20
N GLU A 464 -14.48 -19.40 6.02
CA GLU A 464 -13.52 -20.39 5.55
C GLU A 464 -14.10 -21.33 4.49
N VAL A 465 -15.31 -21.84 4.70
CA VAL A 465 -15.98 -22.69 3.71
C VAL A 465 -16.30 -21.91 2.43
N ALA A 466 -16.81 -20.69 2.55
CA ALA A 466 -17.21 -19.89 1.41
C ALA A 466 -16.03 -19.48 0.53
N ARG A 467 -14.92 -19.00 1.13
CA ARG A 467 -13.73 -18.57 0.38
C ARG A 467 -13.04 -19.75 -0.32
N ILE A 468 -12.95 -20.91 0.32
CA ILE A 468 -12.38 -22.12 -0.31
C ILE A 468 -13.25 -22.60 -1.46
N ALA A 469 -14.58 -22.51 -1.34
CA ALA A 469 -15.51 -22.88 -2.42
C ALA A 469 -15.52 -21.92 -3.60
N SER A 470 -15.00 -20.71 -3.44
CA SER A 470 -14.99 -19.54 -4.33
C SER A 470 -16.25 -18.67 -4.26
N LEU A 471 -16.01 -17.42 -3.86
CA LEU A 471 -17.05 -16.39 -3.84
C LEU A 471 -17.50 -15.96 -5.24
N THR A 472 -16.75 -16.27 -6.30
CA THR A 472 -17.13 -16.03 -7.69
C THR A 472 -18.36 -16.85 -8.10
N LYS A 473 -18.68 -17.93 -7.37
CA LYS A 473 -19.89 -18.75 -7.57
C LYS A 473 -21.16 -18.12 -7.00
N LEU A 474 -21.04 -17.00 -6.25
CA LEU A 474 -22.20 -16.29 -5.73
C LEU A 474 -23.03 -15.68 -6.85
N GLN A 475 -24.33 -15.95 -6.83
CA GLN A 475 -25.28 -15.33 -7.72
C GLN A 475 -25.94 -14.14 -7.04
N GLY A 476 -25.68 -12.93 -7.56
CA GLY A 476 -26.34 -11.72 -7.08
C GLY A 476 -27.86 -11.79 -7.32
N LYS A 477 -28.63 -11.51 -6.27
CA LYS A 477 -30.09 -11.35 -6.40
C LYS A 477 -30.41 -9.87 -6.35
N PRO A 478 -31.09 -9.31 -7.37
CA PRO A 478 -31.55 -7.92 -7.29
C PRO A 478 -32.45 -7.71 -6.07
N LEU A 479 -32.27 -6.58 -5.40
CA LEU A 479 -33.18 -6.19 -4.32
C LEU A 479 -34.60 -6.11 -4.88
N THR A 480 -35.53 -6.82 -4.26
CA THR A 480 -36.96 -6.73 -4.60
C THR A 480 -37.47 -5.34 -4.21
N ARG A 481 -38.24 -4.72 -5.08
CA ARG A 481 -38.87 -3.46 -4.76
C ARG A 481 -39.93 -3.68 -3.66
N ALA A 482 -39.87 -2.91 -2.59
CA ALA A 482 -40.84 -2.97 -1.50
C ALA A 482 -42.25 -2.55 -1.96
N VAL A 483 -42.35 -1.70 -3.01
CA VAL A 483 -43.62 -1.18 -3.56
C VAL A 483 -43.54 -1.25 -5.09
N ALA A 484 -44.61 -1.72 -5.73
CA ALA A 484 -44.73 -1.73 -7.20
C ALA A 484 -44.82 -0.29 -7.75
N GLY A 485 -44.25 -0.06 -8.91
CA GLY A 485 -44.32 1.21 -9.63
C GLY A 485 -42.93 1.89 -9.80
N VAL A 486 -42.98 3.15 -10.26
CA VAL A 486 -41.78 3.98 -10.44
C VAL A 486 -41.34 4.49 -9.05
N PRO A 487 -40.06 4.25 -8.65
CA PRO A 487 -39.58 4.75 -7.38
C PRO A 487 -39.60 6.28 -7.36
N ARG A 488 -39.94 6.86 -6.19
CA ARG A 488 -39.79 8.31 -5.98
C ARG A 488 -38.34 8.73 -6.12
N PRO A 489 -38.07 9.99 -6.50
CA PRO A 489 -36.71 10.51 -6.53
C PRO A 489 -36.05 10.28 -5.18
N ILE A 490 -34.83 9.71 -5.24
CA ILE A 490 -34.04 9.32 -4.05
C ILE A 490 -33.30 10.53 -3.46
N LEU A 491 -33.06 11.57 -4.27
CA LEU A 491 -32.31 12.75 -3.84
C LEU A 491 -33.10 13.59 -2.81
N THR A 492 -32.43 13.93 -1.73
CA THR A 492 -32.94 14.91 -0.75
C THR A 492 -33.01 16.31 -1.35
N PRO A 493 -33.78 17.25 -0.79
CA PRO A 493 -33.80 18.64 -1.24
C PRO A 493 -32.42 19.28 -1.29
N LEU A 494 -31.55 19.00 -0.30
CA LEU A 494 -30.18 19.51 -0.26
C LEU A 494 -29.34 18.97 -1.43
N GLN A 495 -29.43 17.67 -1.74
CA GLN A 495 -28.71 17.07 -2.88
C GLN A 495 -29.21 17.62 -4.22
N ILE A 496 -30.50 17.95 -4.33
CA ILE A 496 -31.06 18.62 -5.53
C ILE A 496 -30.44 20.01 -5.68
N LYS A 497 -30.34 20.78 -4.60
CA LYS A 497 -29.73 22.12 -4.58
C LYS A 497 -28.23 22.04 -4.91
N GLU A 498 -27.51 21.10 -4.32
CA GLU A 498 -26.10 20.85 -4.61
C GLU A 498 -25.86 20.61 -6.11
N ARG A 499 -26.66 19.70 -6.70
CA ARG A 499 -26.61 19.40 -8.12
C ARG A 499 -26.98 20.63 -8.98
N ALA A 500 -27.95 21.42 -8.56
CA ALA A 500 -28.33 22.64 -9.28
C ALA A 500 -27.21 23.69 -9.23
N ALA A 501 -26.62 23.94 -8.05
CA ALA A 501 -25.48 24.85 -7.89
C ALA A 501 -24.31 24.47 -8.81
N ARG A 502 -23.92 23.20 -8.78
CA ARG A 502 -22.80 22.66 -9.59
C ARG A 502 -23.05 22.86 -11.09
N ARG A 503 -24.25 22.52 -11.57
CA ARG A 503 -24.63 22.69 -12.98
C ARG A 503 -24.70 24.15 -13.41
N THR A 504 -25.22 25.02 -12.56
CA THR A 504 -25.35 26.45 -12.86
C THR A 504 -23.98 27.10 -12.97
N LEU A 505 -23.07 26.86 -12.01
CA LEU A 505 -21.70 27.39 -12.06
C LEU A 505 -20.95 26.89 -13.29
N ALA A 506 -21.06 25.61 -13.63
CA ALA A 506 -20.46 25.08 -14.85
C ALA A 506 -21.05 25.74 -16.12
N ALA A 507 -22.38 25.98 -16.16
CA ALA A 507 -23.05 26.65 -17.29
C ALA A 507 -22.67 28.15 -17.41
N LEU A 508 -22.27 28.80 -16.30
CA LEU A 508 -21.74 30.16 -16.28
C LEU A 508 -20.26 30.24 -16.76
N GLY A 509 -19.64 29.09 -17.08
CA GLY A 509 -18.29 29.02 -17.63
C GLY A 509 -17.18 28.79 -16.63
N TYR A 510 -17.49 28.46 -15.38
CA TYR A 510 -16.49 28.10 -14.38
C TYR A 510 -16.03 26.64 -14.55
N ASN A 511 -14.76 26.38 -14.26
CA ASN A 511 -14.18 25.05 -14.18
C ASN A 511 -14.29 24.49 -12.76
N GLU A 512 -14.83 23.29 -12.62
CA GLU A 512 -14.97 22.63 -11.33
C GLU A 512 -13.62 22.20 -10.77
N CYS A 513 -13.39 22.51 -9.51
CA CYS A 513 -12.26 22.04 -8.71
C CYS A 513 -12.77 21.09 -7.63
N VAL A 514 -11.95 20.10 -7.30
CA VAL A 514 -12.12 19.27 -6.11
C VAL A 514 -10.83 19.39 -5.31
N THR A 515 -10.88 20.18 -4.23
CA THR A 515 -9.71 20.43 -3.39
C THR A 515 -9.81 19.65 -2.07
N TYR A 516 -8.68 19.50 -1.39
CA TYR A 516 -8.66 18.78 -0.12
C TYR A 516 -9.42 19.54 0.98
N SER A 517 -10.11 18.79 1.83
CA SER A 517 -10.73 19.34 3.05
C SER A 517 -9.71 19.71 4.12
N PHE A 518 -8.49 19.16 4.03
CA PHE A 518 -7.37 19.47 4.92
C PHE A 518 -6.48 20.52 4.28
N ILE A 519 -6.19 21.60 5.01
CA ILE A 519 -5.40 22.74 4.54
C ILE A 519 -4.39 23.16 5.61
N ASP A 520 -3.47 24.03 5.23
CA ASP A 520 -2.52 24.67 6.13
C ASP A 520 -3.24 25.51 7.21
N GLY A 521 -2.77 25.49 8.44
CA GLY A 521 -3.37 26.22 9.55
C GLY A 521 -3.33 27.75 9.38
N ALA A 522 -2.30 28.29 8.72
CA ALA A 522 -2.21 29.72 8.43
C ALA A 522 -3.21 30.13 7.35
N ASP A 523 -3.39 29.28 6.32
CA ASP A 523 -4.45 29.49 5.31
C ASP A 523 -5.83 29.41 5.96
N ALA A 524 -6.08 28.45 6.85
CA ALA A 524 -7.35 28.35 7.59
C ALA A 524 -7.65 29.60 8.42
N ALA A 525 -6.65 30.12 9.13
CA ALA A 525 -6.79 31.31 9.95
C ALA A 525 -7.15 32.58 9.13
N LEU A 526 -6.67 32.71 7.90
CA LEU A 526 -7.02 33.82 7.01
C LEU A 526 -8.50 33.88 6.67
N PHE A 527 -9.19 32.73 6.72
CA PHE A 527 -10.61 32.58 6.38
C PHE A 527 -11.48 32.25 7.59
N GLY A 528 -11.05 32.67 8.77
CA GLY A 528 -11.84 32.57 9.99
C GLY A 528 -11.84 31.20 10.69
N GLY A 529 -10.94 30.30 10.29
CA GLY A 529 -10.70 29.02 10.89
C GLY A 529 -9.42 28.96 11.72
N GLY A 530 -8.81 27.77 11.80
CA GLY A 530 -7.55 27.55 12.54
C GLY A 530 -7.72 27.28 14.03
N ALA A 531 -8.96 27.00 14.48
CA ALA A 531 -9.24 26.61 15.87
C ALA A 531 -8.73 25.17 16.15
N ASP A 532 -8.34 24.92 17.41
CA ASP A 532 -7.87 23.59 17.84
C ASP A 532 -8.91 22.49 17.62
N ALA A 533 -10.20 22.79 17.71
CA ALA A 533 -11.28 21.84 17.48
C ALA A 533 -11.30 21.23 16.05
N VAL A 534 -10.70 21.92 15.08
CA VAL A 534 -10.59 21.44 13.66
C VAL A 534 -9.16 21.09 13.28
N ARG A 535 -8.25 21.01 14.24
CA ARG A 535 -6.86 20.58 14.03
C ARG A 535 -6.78 19.08 13.94
N ILE A 536 -6.04 18.58 12.96
CA ILE A 536 -5.79 17.15 12.77
C ILE A 536 -4.68 16.69 13.71
N GLU A 537 -4.94 15.66 14.50
CA GLU A 537 -3.99 15.11 15.49
C GLU A 537 -2.74 14.52 14.83
N ASN A 538 -2.93 13.80 13.70
CA ASN A 538 -1.87 13.12 12.95
C ASN A 538 -1.91 13.48 11.46
N PRO A 539 -1.62 14.74 11.08
CA PRO A 539 -1.73 15.18 9.70
C PRO A 539 -0.76 14.42 8.79
N ILE A 540 -1.18 14.14 7.55
CA ILE A 540 -0.36 13.45 6.56
C ILE A 540 0.85 14.29 6.11
N SER A 541 0.74 15.63 6.20
CA SER A 541 1.83 16.57 5.95
C SER A 541 1.66 17.83 6.80
N SER A 542 2.74 18.60 6.95
CA SER A 542 2.73 19.90 7.65
C SER A 542 1.82 20.94 7.01
N GLU A 543 1.43 20.74 5.75
CA GLU A 543 0.56 21.65 4.98
C GLU A 543 -0.93 21.23 5.05
N MET A 544 -1.28 20.15 5.76
CA MET A 544 -2.64 19.61 5.85
C MET A 544 -3.08 19.42 7.30
N THR A 545 -2.93 20.47 8.09
CA THR A 545 -3.07 20.41 9.57
C THR A 545 -4.45 20.74 10.10
N HIS A 546 -5.32 21.35 9.30
CA HIS A 546 -6.66 21.80 9.75
C HIS A 546 -7.74 21.48 8.73
N LEU A 547 -8.97 21.29 9.21
CA LEU A 547 -10.15 21.27 8.35
C LEU A 547 -10.43 22.69 7.82
N ARG A 548 -10.81 22.79 6.54
CA ARG A 548 -11.07 24.07 5.85
C ARG A 548 -12.35 24.74 6.37
N PRO A 549 -12.27 26.04 6.76
CA PRO A 549 -13.46 26.83 7.15
C PRO A 549 -14.24 27.37 5.97
N ASP A 550 -13.63 27.46 4.79
CA ASP A 550 -14.15 27.99 3.53
C ASP A 550 -13.53 27.22 2.33
N LEU A 551 -14.15 27.30 1.16
CA LEU A 551 -13.63 26.72 -0.08
C LEU A 551 -12.60 27.62 -0.78
N LEU A 552 -12.58 28.92 -0.45
CA LEU A 552 -11.67 29.91 -1.06
C LEU A 552 -10.19 29.58 -0.90
N PRO A 553 -9.66 29.09 0.23
CA PRO A 553 -8.26 28.71 0.33
C PRO A 553 -7.82 27.74 -0.77
N GLY A 554 -8.60 26.69 -0.99
CA GLY A 554 -8.35 25.69 -2.02
C GLY A 554 -8.37 26.26 -3.43
N LEU A 555 -9.39 27.08 -3.74
CA LEU A 555 -9.54 27.75 -5.03
C LEU A 555 -8.43 28.77 -5.31
N LEU A 556 -8.04 29.58 -4.31
CA LEU A 556 -6.94 30.54 -4.45
C LEU A 556 -5.59 29.84 -4.65
N ARG A 557 -5.31 28.76 -3.92
CA ARG A 557 -4.11 27.93 -4.17
C ARG A 557 -4.14 27.29 -5.55
N ALA A 558 -5.31 26.87 -6.05
CA ALA A 558 -5.46 26.39 -7.42
C ALA A 558 -5.20 27.51 -8.44
N ALA A 559 -5.73 28.72 -8.20
CA ALA A 559 -5.47 29.88 -9.06
C ALA A 559 -3.98 30.25 -9.11
N ALA A 560 -3.30 30.31 -7.96
CA ALA A 560 -1.87 30.59 -7.90
C ALA A 560 -1.04 29.59 -8.71
N ARG A 561 -1.34 28.28 -8.58
CA ARG A 561 -0.67 27.22 -9.36
C ARG A 561 -0.90 27.35 -10.86
N ASN A 562 -2.10 27.75 -11.28
CA ASN A 562 -2.41 27.95 -12.69
C ASN A 562 -1.74 29.22 -13.24
N GLN A 563 -1.71 30.29 -12.45
CA GLN A 563 -0.98 31.53 -12.84
C GLN A 563 0.52 31.26 -12.98
N ALA A 564 1.12 30.43 -12.15
CA ALA A 564 2.52 30.02 -12.30
C ALA A 564 2.79 29.24 -13.60
N ARG A 565 1.75 28.67 -14.22
CA ARG A 565 1.81 28.00 -15.52
C ARG A 565 1.41 28.90 -16.70
N GLY A 566 1.16 30.20 -16.45
CA GLY A 566 0.81 31.17 -17.47
C GLY A 566 -0.68 31.38 -17.72
N PHE A 567 -1.58 30.68 -17.02
CA PHE A 567 -3.02 30.91 -17.15
C PHE A 567 -3.46 32.06 -16.22
N MET A 568 -3.66 33.22 -16.78
CA MET A 568 -3.94 34.46 -16.00
C MET A 568 -5.42 34.74 -15.81
N ASP A 569 -6.27 34.29 -16.74
CA ASP A 569 -7.72 34.49 -16.72
C ASP A 569 -8.37 33.16 -16.30
N LEU A 570 -8.98 33.13 -15.12
CA LEU A 570 -9.48 31.90 -14.51
C LEU A 570 -10.90 32.09 -13.98
N GLY A 571 -11.77 31.11 -14.27
CA GLY A 571 -13.05 30.92 -13.62
C GLY A 571 -13.06 29.55 -12.96
N LEU A 572 -12.96 29.48 -11.64
CA LEU A 572 -12.88 28.25 -10.85
C LEU A 572 -14.06 28.16 -9.88
N PHE A 573 -14.57 26.95 -9.63
CA PHE A 573 -15.57 26.76 -8.59
C PHE A 573 -15.41 25.41 -7.89
N GLU A 574 -15.99 25.33 -6.70
CA GLU A 574 -16.12 24.08 -5.94
C GLU A 574 -17.46 24.08 -5.19
N VAL A 575 -18.12 22.91 -5.12
CA VAL A 575 -19.27 22.66 -4.26
C VAL A 575 -18.91 21.53 -3.30
N GLY A 576 -18.82 21.88 -2.02
CA GLY A 576 -18.34 20.92 -1.03
C GLY A 576 -18.54 21.37 0.41
N PRO A 577 -18.16 20.52 1.38
CA PRO A 577 -18.29 20.84 2.80
C PRO A 577 -17.21 21.81 3.26
N VAL A 578 -17.59 22.64 4.22
CA VAL A 578 -16.72 23.46 5.09
C VAL A 578 -17.02 23.12 6.55
N PHE A 579 -16.06 23.36 7.44
CA PHE A 579 -16.11 22.85 8.80
C PHE A 579 -15.97 23.99 9.81
N SER A 580 -16.87 24.03 10.78
CA SER A 580 -16.85 24.97 11.92
C SER A 580 -16.40 24.30 13.23
N GLY A 581 -16.35 22.97 13.27
CA GLY A 581 -15.94 22.14 14.39
C GLY A 581 -15.56 20.75 13.93
N GLY A 582 -15.24 19.86 14.89
CA GLY A 582 -14.78 18.48 14.65
C GLY A 582 -15.90 17.43 14.63
N GLU A 583 -17.10 17.79 15.05
CA GLU A 583 -18.22 16.85 15.16
C GLU A 583 -19.03 16.75 13.85
N PRO A 584 -19.70 15.60 13.58
CA PRO A 584 -20.43 15.38 12.33
C PRO A 584 -21.50 16.41 11.97
N GLY A 585 -22.07 17.12 12.96
CA GLY A 585 -23.07 18.17 12.75
C GLY A 585 -22.47 19.56 12.48
N GLU A 586 -21.18 19.74 12.59
CA GLU A 586 -20.49 21.03 12.52
C GLU A 586 -19.88 21.30 11.13
N GLN A 587 -20.58 20.86 10.11
CA GLN A 587 -20.21 21.08 8.72
C GLN A 587 -21.36 21.70 7.92
N ALA A 588 -21.02 22.50 6.91
CA ALA A 588 -21.98 23.13 6.03
C ALA A 588 -21.61 22.90 4.55
N LEU A 589 -22.63 22.69 3.72
CA LEU A 589 -22.43 22.60 2.27
C LEU A 589 -22.42 24.01 1.66
N MET A 590 -21.29 24.35 1.03
CA MET A 590 -21.08 25.63 0.35
C MET A 590 -20.88 25.43 -1.14
N ALA A 591 -21.25 26.43 -1.94
CA ALA A 591 -20.87 26.55 -3.34
C ALA A 591 -20.10 27.86 -3.52
N THR A 592 -18.82 27.75 -3.89
CA THR A 592 -17.93 28.91 -4.00
C THR A 592 -17.37 28.98 -5.40
N ALA A 593 -17.33 30.18 -5.99
CA ALA A 593 -16.67 30.42 -7.27
C ALA A 593 -15.71 31.61 -7.17
N LEU A 594 -14.68 31.57 -8.01
CA LEU A 594 -13.57 32.53 -8.06
C LEU A 594 -13.31 32.91 -9.52
N LEU A 595 -13.38 34.19 -9.83
CA LEU A 595 -12.92 34.80 -11.09
C LEU A 595 -11.61 35.52 -10.86
N VAL A 596 -10.63 35.33 -11.74
CA VAL A 596 -9.32 36.01 -11.67
C VAL A 596 -8.97 36.50 -13.06
N GLY A 597 -8.44 37.75 -13.13
CA GLY A 597 -7.95 38.32 -14.37
C GLY A 597 -9.02 39.05 -15.16
N ALA A 598 -9.37 38.58 -16.34
CA ALA A 598 -10.33 39.23 -17.24
C ALA A 598 -11.59 38.36 -17.47
N ASN A 599 -12.68 39.04 -17.83
CA ASN A 599 -14.02 38.41 -18.02
C ASN A 599 -14.12 37.56 -19.30
N ALA A 600 -13.20 37.70 -20.23
CA ALA A 600 -13.16 36.98 -21.50
C ALA A 600 -11.74 36.75 -21.98
N ALA A 601 -11.55 35.76 -22.81
CA ALA A 601 -10.31 35.56 -23.57
C ALA A 601 -10.08 36.74 -24.53
N ARG A 602 -8.86 36.90 -24.99
CA ARG A 602 -8.53 37.95 -25.99
C ARG A 602 -9.26 37.61 -27.30
N ASP A 603 -10.20 38.48 -27.67
CA ASP A 603 -10.99 38.38 -28.90
C ASP A 603 -10.92 39.73 -29.66
N PRO A 604 -10.62 39.75 -30.94
CA PRO A 604 -10.58 41.02 -31.73
C PRO A 604 -11.96 41.66 -31.87
N PHE A 605 -13.05 40.91 -31.69
CA PHE A 605 -14.43 41.42 -31.86
C PHE A 605 -15.19 41.66 -30.55
N ALA A 606 -14.63 41.26 -29.40
CA ALA A 606 -15.25 41.40 -28.09
C ALA A 606 -14.46 42.35 -27.17
N SER A 607 -15.16 43.08 -26.32
CA SER A 607 -14.54 43.90 -25.28
C SER A 607 -14.07 43.03 -24.13
N ARG A 608 -12.76 43.04 -23.84
CA ARG A 608 -12.15 42.41 -22.68
C ARG A 608 -11.91 43.45 -21.60
N ARG A 609 -12.38 43.19 -20.39
CA ARG A 609 -12.15 44.03 -19.21
C ARG A 609 -11.74 43.17 -18.02
N PRO A 610 -11.08 43.75 -17.00
CA PRO A 610 -10.90 43.07 -15.74
C PRO A 610 -12.24 42.60 -15.14
N VAL A 611 -12.24 41.46 -14.44
CA VAL A 611 -13.41 41.02 -13.68
C VAL A 611 -13.72 42.03 -12.57
N ASP A 612 -14.99 42.22 -12.26
CA ASP A 612 -15.44 43.15 -11.23
C ASP A 612 -16.52 42.55 -10.30
N VAL A 613 -16.94 43.32 -9.30
CA VAL A 613 -17.90 42.88 -8.28
C VAL A 613 -19.27 42.56 -8.88
N PHE A 614 -19.62 43.16 -10.01
CA PHE A 614 -20.94 42.92 -10.62
C PHE A 614 -20.98 41.59 -11.37
N ASP A 615 -19.85 41.11 -11.89
CA ASP A 615 -19.76 39.76 -12.48
C ASP A 615 -20.17 38.70 -11.46
N VAL A 616 -19.48 38.65 -10.30
CA VAL A 616 -19.77 37.65 -9.27
C VAL A 616 -21.08 37.88 -8.55
N LYS A 617 -21.60 39.14 -8.52
CA LYS A 617 -22.95 39.41 -8.01
C LYS A 617 -24.02 38.81 -8.92
N ALA A 618 -23.93 39.01 -10.22
CA ALA A 618 -24.84 38.45 -11.21
C ALA A 618 -24.84 36.93 -11.17
N ASP A 619 -23.65 36.30 -11.08
CA ASP A 619 -23.49 34.86 -10.97
C ASP A 619 -24.09 34.32 -9.66
N ALA A 620 -23.88 35.01 -8.53
CA ALA A 620 -24.50 34.64 -7.25
C ALA A 620 -26.03 34.68 -7.32
N GLU A 621 -26.58 35.72 -7.92
CA GLU A 621 -28.05 35.85 -8.13
C GLU A 621 -28.56 34.74 -9.06
N ALA A 622 -27.86 34.41 -10.13
CA ALA A 622 -28.21 33.32 -11.04
C ALA A 622 -28.24 31.96 -10.33
N VAL A 623 -27.21 31.66 -9.52
CA VAL A 623 -27.17 30.41 -8.73
C VAL A 623 -28.29 30.41 -7.70
N LEU A 624 -28.52 31.49 -6.96
CA LEU A 624 -29.62 31.57 -5.98
C LEU A 624 -30.98 31.35 -6.64
N ALA A 625 -31.21 31.93 -7.82
CA ALA A 625 -32.41 31.69 -8.61
C ALA A 625 -32.58 30.23 -9.02
N ALA A 626 -31.50 29.58 -9.46
CA ALA A 626 -31.51 28.16 -9.80
C ALA A 626 -31.77 27.24 -8.58
N LEU A 627 -31.35 27.66 -7.40
CA LEU A 627 -31.66 26.98 -6.13
C LEU A 627 -33.07 27.23 -5.61
N GLY A 628 -33.83 28.11 -6.26
CA GLY A 628 -35.20 28.46 -5.86
C GLY A 628 -35.30 29.49 -4.74
N ALA A 629 -34.27 30.31 -4.57
CA ALA A 629 -34.34 31.43 -3.61
C ALA A 629 -35.43 32.41 -3.95
N PRO A 630 -36.09 33.05 -2.96
CA PRO A 630 -37.09 34.08 -3.19
C PRO A 630 -36.50 35.29 -3.91
N ALA A 631 -37.26 35.92 -4.83
CA ALA A 631 -36.81 37.08 -5.60
C ALA A 631 -36.54 38.33 -4.75
N ARG A 632 -37.14 38.43 -3.57
CA ARG A 632 -36.95 39.56 -2.66
C ARG A 632 -35.88 39.30 -1.65
N THR A 633 -34.63 39.45 -2.05
CA THR A 633 -33.42 39.40 -1.19
C THR A 633 -32.93 40.84 -0.92
N GLN A 634 -32.18 41.00 0.15
CA GLN A 634 -31.55 42.27 0.53
C GLN A 634 -30.04 42.17 0.42
N VAL A 635 -29.36 43.24 -0.01
CA VAL A 635 -27.91 43.33 -0.03
C VAL A 635 -27.45 44.20 1.13
N SER A 636 -26.49 43.67 1.92
CA SER A 636 -25.82 44.38 3.00
C SER A 636 -24.33 44.42 2.79
N ARG A 637 -23.62 45.34 3.46
CA ARG A 637 -22.15 45.49 3.34
C ARG A 637 -21.37 44.80 4.46
N LYS A 638 -22.00 44.01 5.30
CA LYS A 638 -21.36 43.31 6.42
C LYS A 638 -20.75 42.01 5.95
N VAL A 639 -19.53 42.07 5.43
CA VAL A 639 -18.76 40.93 4.89
C VAL A 639 -17.67 40.49 5.83
N ALA A 640 -17.14 39.30 5.61
CA ALA A 640 -15.97 38.75 6.31
C ALA A 640 -14.69 39.48 5.91
N ALA A 641 -13.66 39.45 6.78
CA ALA A 641 -12.44 40.23 6.65
C ALA A 641 -11.56 39.90 5.43
N TRP A 642 -11.77 38.75 4.84
CA TRP A 642 -11.04 38.37 3.61
C TRP A 642 -11.63 38.92 2.33
N PHE A 643 -12.77 39.60 2.40
CA PHE A 643 -13.32 40.41 1.31
C PHE A 643 -12.93 41.91 1.44
N HIS A 644 -12.88 42.59 0.32
CA HIS A 644 -12.64 44.05 0.30
C HIS A 644 -13.87 44.81 0.85
N PRO A 645 -13.74 45.63 1.89
CA PRO A 645 -14.88 46.21 2.60
C PRO A 645 -15.77 47.11 1.75
N GLY A 646 -15.22 47.78 0.71
CA GLY A 646 -15.98 48.69 -0.16
C GLY A 646 -16.44 48.07 -1.48
N ARG A 647 -15.98 46.83 -1.83
CA ARG A 647 -16.30 46.18 -3.11
C ARG A 647 -16.80 44.75 -2.88
N SER A 648 -17.71 44.60 -1.94
CA SER A 648 -18.31 43.32 -1.59
C SER A 648 -19.65 43.50 -0.93
N GLY A 649 -20.43 42.40 -0.85
CA GLY A 649 -21.74 42.41 -0.21
C GLY A 649 -22.23 41.03 0.18
N VAL A 650 -23.26 41.01 1.00
CA VAL A 650 -23.97 39.80 1.42
C VAL A 650 -25.40 39.87 0.91
N ILE A 651 -25.84 38.85 0.20
CA ILE A 651 -27.24 38.65 -0.18
C ILE A 651 -27.93 37.84 0.91
N GLY A 652 -28.97 38.37 1.49
CA GLY A 652 -29.70 37.76 2.62
C GLY A 652 -31.20 37.80 2.48
N LEU A 653 -31.85 36.97 3.31
CA LEU A 653 -33.28 36.94 3.49
C LEU A 653 -33.59 37.17 4.98
N GLY A 654 -33.81 38.43 5.36
CA GLY A 654 -33.82 38.84 6.76
C GLY A 654 -32.43 38.58 7.41
N PRO A 655 -32.38 37.93 8.57
CA PRO A 655 -31.09 37.62 9.24
C PRO A 655 -30.34 36.47 8.58
N ASN A 656 -30.94 35.74 7.64
CA ASN A 656 -30.38 34.55 7.03
C ASN A 656 -29.48 34.91 5.83
N MET A 657 -28.19 34.70 5.95
CA MET A 657 -27.22 34.88 4.87
C MET A 657 -27.40 33.77 3.84
N LEU A 658 -27.61 34.11 2.58
CA LEU A 658 -27.72 33.17 1.46
C LEU A 658 -26.42 33.12 0.65
N ALA A 659 -25.82 34.28 0.36
CA ALA A 659 -24.59 34.38 -0.41
C ALA A 659 -23.71 35.56 0.03
N THR A 660 -22.42 35.43 -0.13
CA THR A 660 -21.44 36.52 -0.06
C THR A 660 -20.79 36.66 -1.43
N PHE A 661 -20.53 37.87 -1.87
CA PHE A 661 -19.86 38.15 -3.13
C PHE A 661 -18.94 39.38 -3.03
N GLY A 662 -17.91 39.43 -3.85
CA GLY A 662 -17.05 40.61 -3.93
C GLY A 662 -15.60 40.34 -4.27
N GLU A 663 -14.82 41.39 -4.21
CA GLU A 663 -13.38 41.35 -4.41
C GLU A 663 -12.69 40.77 -3.18
N ILE A 664 -11.77 39.85 -3.39
CA ILE A 664 -10.90 39.32 -2.34
C ILE A 664 -9.93 40.40 -1.91
N HIS A 665 -9.71 40.54 -0.60
CA HIS A 665 -8.86 41.58 -0.02
C HIS A 665 -7.43 41.43 -0.54
N PRO A 666 -6.76 42.52 -1.02
CA PRO A 666 -5.42 42.46 -1.61
C PRO A 666 -4.34 41.83 -0.70
N LYS A 667 -4.43 42.02 0.62
CA LYS A 667 -3.54 41.35 1.59
C LYS A 667 -3.69 39.83 1.58
N VAL A 668 -4.91 39.33 1.42
CA VAL A 668 -5.20 37.90 1.32
C VAL A 668 -4.63 37.34 0.01
N LEU A 669 -4.84 38.04 -1.12
CA LEU A 669 -4.28 37.66 -2.42
C LEU A 669 -2.75 37.56 -2.36
N ALA A 670 -2.10 38.53 -1.71
CA ALA A 670 -0.64 38.53 -1.55
C ALA A 670 -0.14 37.31 -0.75
N GLN A 671 -0.83 36.95 0.35
CA GLN A 671 -0.49 35.79 1.18
C GLN A 671 -0.75 34.47 0.45
N MET A 672 -1.82 34.42 -0.35
CA MET A 672 -2.17 33.23 -1.14
C MET A 672 -1.37 33.11 -2.44
N GLY A 673 -0.54 34.13 -2.78
CA GLY A 673 0.29 34.14 -3.99
C GLY A 673 -0.49 34.36 -5.30
N VAL A 674 -1.69 34.95 -5.23
CA VAL A 674 -2.55 35.21 -6.39
C VAL A 674 -2.34 36.62 -6.89
N LYS A 675 -2.09 36.76 -8.18
CA LYS A 675 -2.03 38.06 -8.89
C LYS A 675 -3.44 38.43 -9.35
N GLY A 676 -3.92 39.58 -8.89
CA GLY A 676 -5.31 39.91 -9.10
C GLY A 676 -5.58 41.05 -10.02
N PRO A 677 -6.85 41.45 -10.30
CA PRO A 677 -7.98 41.33 -9.38
C PRO A 677 -8.55 39.91 -9.31
N ALA A 678 -9.16 39.57 -8.14
CA ALA A 678 -9.87 38.31 -7.92
C ALA A 678 -11.21 38.59 -7.25
N MET A 679 -12.28 38.10 -7.87
CA MET A 679 -13.65 38.24 -7.43
C MET A 679 -14.20 36.88 -7.01
N ALA A 680 -14.90 36.79 -5.91
CA ALA A 680 -15.47 35.54 -5.44
C ALA A 680 -16.94 35.67 -5.05
N LEU A 681 -17.63 34.55 -5.15
CA LEU A 681 -18.95 34.34 -4.56
C LEU A 681 -18.93 33.08 -3.72
N THR A 682 -19.66 33.05 -2.64
CA THR A 682 -19.87 31.88 -1.77
C THR A 682 -21.33 31.81 -1.39
N ILE A 683 -21.96 30.66 -1.63
CA ILE A 683 -23.38 30.42 -1.37
C ILE A 683 -23.51 29.35 -0.29
N ALA A 684 -24.27 29.69 0.77
CA ALA A 684 -24.66 28.73 1.81
C ALA A 684 -25.86 27.93 1.29
N VAL A 685 -25.59 26.78 0.66
CA VAL A 685 -26.62 26.01 -0.08
C VAL A 685 -27.77 25.57 0.81
N ALA A 686 -27.45 25.15 2.04
CA ALA A 686 -28.49 24.74 3.03
C ALA A 686 -29.37 25.91 3.52
N ASN A 687 -28.87 27.14 3.47
CA ASN A 687 -29.60 28.32 3.92
C ASN A 687 -30.68 28.80 2.93
N VAL A 688 -30.58 28.36 1.67
CA VAL A 688 -31.62 28.66 0.69
C VAL A 688 -32.91 27.90 1.06
N PRO A 689 -34.04 28.61 1.34
CA PRO A 689 -35.25 27.95 1.77
C PRO A 689 -35.83 27.05 0.66
N ASP A 690 -36.50 25.99 1.03
CA ASP A 690 -37.24 25.17 0.07
C ASP A 690 -38.41 25.93 -0.52
N PRO A 691 -38.72 25.76 -1.82
CA PRO A 691 -39.84 26.40 -2.45
C PRO A 691 -41.15 26.02 -1.73
N LYS A 692 -41.99 27.04 -1.41
CA LYS A 692 -43.31 26.81 -0.80
C LYS A 692 -44.25 26.08 -1.74
N VAL A 693 -44.07 26.25 -3.06
CA VAL A 693 -44.87 25.59 -4.10
C VAL A 693 -44.23 24.25 -4.45
N LYS A 694 -44.94 23.16 -4.15
CA LYS A 694 -44.44 21.78 -4.36
C LYS A 694 -44.71 21.24 -5.78
N THR A 695 -45.32 22.01 -6.66
CA THR A 695 -45.61 21.58 -8.03
C THR A 695 -44.86 22.45 -9.04
N PRO A 696 -44.48 21.90 -10.22
CA PRO A 696 -43.83 22.67 -11.28
C PRO A 696 -44.82 23.60 -12.01
N THR A 697 -46.07 23.58 -11.64
CA THR A 697 -47.11 24.41 -12.26
C THR A 697 -46.86 25.89 -11.96
N ARG A 698 -46.67 26.66 -12.99
CA ARG A 698 -46.54 28.12 -12.90
C ARG A 698 -47.96 28.74 -12.92
N PRO A 699 -48.18 29.86 -12.22
CA PRO A 699 -49.44 30.58 -12.35
C PRO A 699 -49.61 31.10 -13.78
N ALA A 700 -50.82 31.34 -14.19
CA ALA A 700 -51.10 31.97 -15.47
C ALA A 700 -50.32 33.29 -15.60
N LEU A 701 -49.82 33.56 -16.78
CA LEU A 701 -49.13 34.81 -17.07
C LEU A 701 -50.11 35.96 -16.97
N GLY A 702 -49.92 36.83 -16.01
CA GLY A 702 -50.67 38.07 -15.87
C GLY A 702 -50.01 39.18 -16.67
N LEU A 703 -50.46 39.43 -17.87
CA LEU A 703 -50.05 40.59 -18.66
C LEU A 703 -50.97 41.77 -18.37
N SER A 704 -50.43 42.96 -18.32
CA SER A 704 -51.18 44.18 -18.31
C SER A 704 -51.54 44.58 -19.74
N ASP A 705 -52.82 44.84 -19.95
CA ASP A 705 -53.32 45.40 -21.24
C ASP A 705 -52.98 46.86 -21.43
N LEU A 706 -52.40 47.51 -20.39
CA LEU A 706 -52.01 48.90 -20.42
C LEU A 706 -50.59 49.04 -20.91
N GLN A 707 -50.31 50.08 -21.71
CA GLN A 707 -48.98 50.44 -22.15
C GLN A 707 -48.12 50.87 -20.94
N ALA A 708 -46.84 50.50 -20.97
CA ALA A 708 -45.87 51.00 -20.02
C ALA A 708 -45.69 52.54 -20.19
N VAL A 709 -45.69 53.21 -19.06
CA VAL A 709 -45.41 54.68 -19.04
C VAL A 709 -44.15 54.89 -18.24
N GLU A 710 -43.16 55.40 -18.92
CA GLU A 710 -41.88 55.79 -18.29
C GLU A 710 -41.96 57.21 -17.78
N ARG A 711 -41.44 57.48 -16.60
CA ARG A 711 -41.38 58.79 -15.96
C ARG A 711 -40.01 58.91 -15.28
N ASP A 712 -39.33 60.02 -15.57
CA ASP A 712 -38.13 60.41 -14.84
C ASP A 712 -38.51 61.31 -13.67
N PHE A 713 -37.97 61.04 -12.51
CA PHE A 713 -38.10 61.87 -11.33
C PHE A 713 -36.72 62.31 -10.87
N ALA A 714 -36.50 63.59 -10.74
CA ALA A 714 -35.29 64.17 -10.19
C ALA A 714 -35.56 64.72 -8.79
N PHE A 715 -34.77 64.30 -7.84
CA PHE A 715 -34.87 64.73 -6.45
C PHE A 715 -33.55 65.42 -6.02
N VAL A 716 -33.70 66.53 -5.28
CA VAL A 716 -32.59 67.11 -4.55
C VAL A 716 -32.57 66.43 -3.17
N VAL A 717 -31.55 65.73 -2.88
CA VAL A 717 -31.40 65.01 -1.62
C VAL A 717 -30.18 65.47 -0.86
N ASP A 718 -30.12 65.24 0.43
CA ASP A 718 -28.92 65.49 1.23
C ASP A 718 -27.75 64.63 0.69
N ALA A 719 -26.56 65.22 0.66
CA ALA A 719 -25.37 64.55 0.15
C ALA A 719 -24.98 63.25 0.86
N ARG A 720 -25.61 62.95 2.00
CA ARG A 720 -25.45 61.72 2.77
C ARG A 720 -26.39 60.60 2.35
N VAL A 721 -27.31 60.89 1.44
CA VAL A 721 -28.24 59.87 0.90
C VAL A 721 -27.53 59.19 -0.25
N GLU A 722 -27.20 57.87 -0.11
CA GLU A 722 -26.60 57.03 -1.13
C GLU A 722 -27.64 56.45 -2.08
#